data_aa97940106a91cf30266d1f2a8d65ffb
#
_entry.id   aa97940106a91cf30266d1f2a8d65ffb
#
_cell.length_a   1.000
_cell.length_b   1.000
_cell.length_c   1.000
_cell.angle_alpha   90.00
_cell.angle_beta   90.00
_cell.angle_gamma   90.00
#
_symmetry.space_group_name_H-M   'P 1'
#
loop_
_entity.id
_entity.type
_entity.pdbx_description
1 polymer ?
#
loop_
_entity_poly.entity_id
_entity_poly.type
_entity_poly.pdbx_seq_one_letter_code
_entity_poly.pdbx_strand_id
1 'polypeptide(L)'
;MAAVTVAASLTGISSFALTPGDINNDGTVDVRDVVRLMKIIAGINAEYDHATCDTNGDGAVDSRDIVRLMKFISGQDVELFPLANTAVFYVKAGATDGDGTAATPYGTIAEAQHAIEQACEKGDIPEDYDINLIFLGGDYYQTSTLVLSSEKLGGRAVRYVAAAGTKVRIIGGAVLDNSKLGGADDLAKEAIKDAAAKAAVVTYDLAAEGYDYTNDAFAIYEDGARGIEARYPNKFASCGLMVNFKDTGSSGGLYYFADKDGIVSSWKNAEGVKVEGGFQIDWSTDHGVIQKVESGRVYMTATNPPGENGTYYFSDVLDEMDVPGEYHIDKSTGILYLYPTSDAATTRILVPICRDALIKISGDGITLDGITVEGGLGNGIEIEGNNCAVRNCTVRCFRGAGINGKGNNLVVYNNEVTQLGKTGICLGGGDIATMQHSGNIIDNNSVHDYALVDTVYNAGIGADGYGCTVTHNEIYNAPHNAINYTASAMVMEYNYIHDVCQNANDAGAIYDGGWGSTTIFRNNIVKDVKNIYKAEVMGRVQSLGSPNGYYSDDGGSQKTVDSNLFINISGNALAFGGGRDNTLTNNIIVDGSIGYDDRVYYKVKNQANAGWATTQTQFPGGPLWKDLLSKEAYGSEEWAMIYPLTAVIESSNVVDYQSRYIGKSFGGANLRQNVLYPSTRSFDIQPNAKRLVDIRDNYTTSRLSDLGFVDFDNGDYRIKSDAPIYMALPGLVPCDAANVGRR
;
A
#
# COMPACT_ATOMS: atom_id res chain seq x y z
N MET A 1 -11.34 36.97 10.27
CA MET A 1 -11.52 36.35 8.95
C MET A 1 -12.18 35.01 9.18
N ALA A 2 -13.35 34.81 8.64
CA ALA A 2 -14.13 33.61 8.91
C ALA A 2 -13.45 32.41 8.26
N ALA A 3 -13.17 31.38 9.06
CA ALA A 3 -12.80 30.08 8.56
C ALA A 3 -14.01 29.54 7.77
N VAL A 4 -13.89 29.48 6.45
CA VAL A 4 -14.83 28.74 5.64
C VAL A 4 -14.56 27.27 5.89
N THR A 5 -15.29 26.68 6.81
CA THR A 5 -15.39 25.24 6.96
C THR A 5 -16.18 24.80 5.72
N VAL A 6 -15.48 24.33 4.69
CA VAL A 6 -16.13 23.54 3.64
C VAL A 6 -16.40 22.19 4.29
N ALA A 7 -17.54 22.10 4.99
CA ALA A 7 -18.17 20.82 5.22
C ALA A 7 -18.65 20.39 3.81
N ALA A 8 -17.83 19.59 3.13
CA ALA A 8 -18.33 18.78 2.05
C ALA A 8 -19.41 17.89 2.67
N SER A 9 -20.67 18.30 2.54
CA SER A 9 -21.79 17.43 2.80
C SER A 9 -21.62 16.24 1.88
N LEU A 10 -21.30 15.07 2.44
CA LEU A 10 -21.40 13.77 1.79
C LEU A 10 -22.88 13.46 1.47
N THR A 11 -23.49 14.30 0.63
CA THR A 11 -24.77 14.01 -0.01
C THR A 11 -24.47 13.65 -1.45
N GLY A 12 -24.08 12.40 -1.69
CA GLY A 12 -23.75 11.91 -3.01
C GLY A 12 -23.08 10.55 -3.05
N ILE A 13 -23.14 9.76 -1.97
CA ILE A 13 -22.80 8.33 -2.05
C ILE A 13 -24.09 7.58 -2.36
N SER A 14 -24.54 7.67 -3.59
CA SER A 14 -25.61 6.83 -4.09
C SER A 14 -25.02 5.74 -4.94
N SER A 15 -25.27 4.52 -4.49
CA SER A 15 -25.06 3.19 -5.07
C SER A 15 -23.69 2.55 -4.85
N PHE A 16 -23.30 2.32 -3.60
CA PHE A 16 -22.62 1.06 -3.31
C PHE A 16 -23.58 -0.08 -3.65
N ALA A 17 -23.11 -1.10 -4.36
CA ALA A 17 -23.92 -2.29 -4.57
C ALA A 17 -24.26 -2.89 -3.20
N LEU A 18 -25.50 -2.73 -2.77
CA LEU A 18 -25.98 -3.07 -1.45
C LEU A 18 -25.92 -4.59 -1.27
N THR A 19 -25.32 -5.06 -0.18
CA THR A 19 -25.34 -6.48 0.19
C THR A 19 -26.64 -6.76 0.93
N PRO A 20 -27.48 -7.71 0.49
CA PRO A 20 -28.70 -8.05 1.22
C PRO A 20 -28.35 -8.39 2.67
N GLY A 21 -29.00 -7.71 3.61
CA GLY A 21 -28.79 -7.92 5.03
C GLY A 21 -27.65 -7.14 5.66
N ASP A 22 -26.79 -6.47 4.90
CA ASP A 22 -25.82 -5.49 5.39
C ASP A 22 -26.52 -4.12 5.55
N ILE A 23 -27.22 -3.99 6.65
CA ILE A 23 -28.15 -2.89 6.90
C ILE A 23 -27.41 -1.67 7.47
N ASN A 24 -26.26 -1.89 8.08
CA ASN A 24 -25.42 -0.82 8.60
C ASN A 24 -24.38 -0.34 7.59
N ASN A 25 -24.27 -1.05 6.44
CA ASN A 25 -23.38 -0.77 5.33
C ASN A 25 -21.89 -0.79 5.74
N ASP A 26 -21.51 -1.72 6.64
CA ASP A 26 -20.13 -1.90 7.08
C ASP A 26 -19.39 -3.03 6.33
N GLY A 27 -20.04 -3.62 5.32
CA GLY A 27 -19.49 -4.68 4.46
C GLY A 27 -19.60 -6.08 5.04
N THR A 28 -20.19 -6.25 6.23
CA THR A 28 -20.40 -7.56 6.86
C THR A 28 -21.86 -7.73 7.25
N VAL A 29 -22.39 -8.97 7.11
CA VAL A 29 -23.74 -9.30 7.59
C VAL A 29 -23.63 -9.99 8.92
N ASP A 30 -23.91 -9.29 10.02
CA ASP A 30 -23.77 -9.81 11.37
C ASP A 30 -24.87 -9.31 12.35
N VAL A 31 -24.66 -9.55 13.64
CA VAL A 31 -25.64 -9.14 14.66
C VAL A 31 -25.87 -7.64 14.78
N ARG A 32 -24.93 -6.82 14.26
CA ARG A 32 -25.06 -5.35 14.26
C ARG A 32 -26.15 -4.93 13.26
N ASP A 33 -26.29 -5.66 12.15
CA ASP A 33 -27.35 -5.44 11.16
C ASP A 33 -28.72 -5.80 11.73
N VAL A 34 -28.79 -6.89 12.49
CA VAL A 34 -30.02 -7.25 13.22
C VAL A 34 -30.44 -6.12 14.16
N VAL A 35 -29.49 -5.56 14.91
CA VAL A 35 -29.79 -4.43 15.81
C VAL A 35 -30.23 -3.19 15.05
N ARG A 36 -29.61 -2.91 13.91
CA ARG A 36 -30.01 -1.77 13.06
C ARG A 36 -31.39 -1.99 12.44
N LEU A 37 -31.67 -3.19 11.92
CA LEU A 37 -32.97 -3.57 11.39
C LEU A 37 -34.08 -3.42 12.45
N MET A 38 -33.84 -3.89 13.67
CA MET A 38 -34.76 -3.71 14.78
C MET A 38 -35.04 -2.23 15.05
N LYS A 39 -34.04 -1.34 14.97
CA LYS A 39 -34.22 0.11 15.17
C LYS A 39 -35.03 0.74 14.03
N ILE A 40 -34.83 0.29 12.79
CA ILE A 40 -35.60 0.73 11.62
C ILE A 40 -37.06 0.35 11.79
N ILE A 41 -37.37 -0.92 12.07
CA ILE A 41 -38.74 -1.42 12.26
C ILE A 41 -39.42 -0.74 13.46
N ALA A 42 -38.66 -0.42 14.49
CA ALA A 42 -39.18 0.33 15.65
C ALA A 42 -39.37 1.85 15.37
N GLY A 43 -39.07 2.34 14.15
CA GLY A 43 -39.17 3.75 13.78
C GLY A 43 -38.15 4.66 14.45
N ILE A 44 -37.06 4.11 14.99
CA ILE A 44 -36.00 4.87 15.67
C ILE A 44 -35.04 5.49 14.65
N ASN A 45 -34.78 4.81 13.51
CA ASN A 45 -33.99 5.30 12.39
C ASN A 45 -34.91 5.58 11.19
N ALA A 46 -34.84 6.80 10.65
CA ALA A 46 -35.73 7.24 9.56
C ALA A 46 -35.18 6.97 8.15
N GLU A 47 -33.86 6.81 8.00
CA GLU A 47 -33.21 6.57 6.72
C GLU A 47 -32.67 5.13 6.65
N TYR A 48 -33.18 4.37 5.68
CA TYR A 48 -32.71 3.02 5.41
C TYR A 48 -32.95 2.65 3.94
N ASP A 49 -32.16 1.74 3.44
CA ASP A 49 -32.37 1.17 2.12
C ASP A 49 -33.32 -0.03 2.21
N HIS A 50 -34.43 0.03 1.51
CA HIS A 50 -35.45 -1.01 1.53
C HIS A 50 -34.88 -2.35 1.02
N ALA A 51 -34.02 -2.29 -0.01
CA ALA A 51 -33.48 -3.49 -0.65
C ALA A 51 -32.50 -4.27 0.24
N THR A 52 -31.76 -3.59 1.13
CA THR A 52 -30.91 -4.29 2.12
C THR A 52 -31.70 -4.83 3.31
N CYS A 53 -32.83 -4.19 3.63
CA CYS A 53 -33.64 -4.49 4.80
C CYS A 53 -34.70 -5.57 4.54
N ASP A 54 -35.26 -5.67 3.33
CA ASP A 54 -36.18 -6.72 2.90
C ASP A 54 -35.40 -8.02 2.62
N THR A 55 -35.02 -8.70 3.68
CA THR A 55 -34.14 -9.87 3.60
C THR A 55 -34.85 -11.15 3.19
N ASN A 56 -36.17 -11.13 3.19
CA ASN A 56 -36.99 -12.27 2.77
C ASN A 56 -37.65 -12.07 1.39
N GLY A 57 -37.60 -10.85 0.84
CA GLY A 57 -38.08 -10.52 -0.51
C GLY A 57 -39.59 -10.48 -0.66
N ASP A 58 -40.34 -10.24 0.43
CA ASP A 58 -41.80 -10.17 0.35
C ASP A 58 -42.35 -8.75 0.13
N GLY A 59 -41.45 -7.77 -0.04
CA GLY A 59 -41.76 -6.37 -0.31
C GLY A 59 -42.11 -5.55 0.93
N ALA A 60 -41.96 -6.11 2.14
CA ALA A 60 -42.18 -5.42 3.41
C ALA A 60 -40.93 -5.52 4.29
N VAL A 61 -40.62 -4.47 5.03
CA VAL A 61 -39.52 -4.50 6.02
C VAL A 61 -40.14 -4.64 7.41
N ASP A 62 -40.14 -5.88 7.94
CA ASP A 62 -40.78 -6.20 9.22
C ASP A 62 -40.02 -7.26 10.04
N SER A 63 -40.66 -7.80 11.08
CA SER A 63 -40.01 -8.79 11.94
C SER A 63 -39.68 -10.12 11.25
N ARG A 64 -40.23 -10.42 10.08
CA ARG A 64 -39.90 -11.62 9.29
C ARG A 64 -38.50 -11.50 8.69
N ASP A 65 -38.08 -10.29 8.36
CA ASP A 65 -36.73 -10.00 7.88
C ASP A 65 -35.69 -10.19 8.96
N ILE A 66 -36.00 -9.76 10.19
CA ILE A 66 -35.14 -10.01 11.34
C ILE A 66 -34.91 -11.54 11.52
N VAL A 67 -36.00 -12.30 11.44
CA VAL A 67 -35.91 -13.78 11.59
C VAL A 67 -35.09 -14.41 10.48
N ARG A 68 -35.22 -13.93 9.23
CA ARG A 68 -34.43 -14.42 8.10
C ARG A 68 -32.95 -14.07 8.26
N LEU A 69 -32.65 -12.83 8.61
CA LEU A 69 -31.29 -12.35 8.85
C LEU A 69 -30.61 -13.12 10.00
N MET A 70 -31.32 -13.34 11.11
CA MET A 70 -30.81 -14.13 12.23
C MET A 70 -30.51 -15.59 11.85
N LYS A 71 -31.36 -16.22 11.03
CA LYS A 71 -31.11 -17.56 10.51
C LYS A 71 -29.86 -17.62 9.65
N PHE A 72 -29.68 -16.65 8.75
CA PHE A 72 -28.50 -16.53 7.92
C PHE A 72 -27.22 -16.39 8.78
N ILE A 73 -27.19 -15.44 9.71
CA ILE A 73 -26.07 -15.20 10.62
C ILE A 73 -25.76 -16.42 11.50
N SER A 74 -26.76 -17.20 11.89
CA SER A 74 -26.58 -18.43 12.66
C SER A 74 -26.10 -19.62 11.84
N GLY A 75 -25.84 -19.45 10.55
CA GLY A 75 -25.38 -20.51 9.65
C GLY A 75 -26.47 -21.55 9.31
N GLN A 76 -27.74 -21.20 9.44
CA GLN A 76 -28.81 -22.02 8.90
C GLN A 76 -28.85 -21.89 7.37
N ASP A 77 -29.30 -22.94 6.70
CA ASP A 77 -29.43 -22.99 5.24
C ASP A 77 -30.60 -22.12 4.77
N VAL A 78 -30.36 -20.79 4.78
CA VAL A 78 -31.26 -19.78 4.26
C VAL A 78 -30.44 -18.73 3.51
N GLU A 79 -30.89 -18.38 2.32
CA GLU A 79 -30.32 -17.27 1.57
C GLU A 79 -31.05 -15.97 1.92
N LEU A 80 -30.32 -14.85 1.94
CA LEU A 80 -30.94 -13.54 1.97
C LEU A 80 -31.47 -13.25 0.56
N PHE A 81 -32.62 -12.62 0.48
CA PHE A 81 -33.27 -12.37 -0.81
C PHE A 81 -32.33 -11.53 -1.69
N PRO A 82 -32.09 -11.96 -2.94
CA PRO A 82 -31.30 -11.16 -3.87
C PRO A 82 -32.00 -9.84 -4.11
N LEU A 83 -31.20 -8.79 -4.31
CA LEU A 83 -31.71 -7.45 -4.65
C LEU A 83 -32.72 -7.57 -5.80
N ALA A 84 -33.80 -6.81 -5.75
CA ALA A 84 -34.72 -6.71 -6.87
C ALA A 84 -33.95 -6.43 -8.15
N ASN A 85 -34.32 -7.05 -9.26
CA ASN A 85 -33.65 -6.95 -10.55
C ASN A 85 -32.20 -7.48 -10.55
N THR A 86 -31.99 -8.67 -10.00
CA THR A 86 -30.68 -9.33 -10.02
C THR A 86 -30.78 -10.75 -10.56
N ALA A 87 -29.96 -11.09 -11.57
CA ALA A 87 -29.78 -12.45 -12.05
C ALA A 87 -28.65 -13.14 -11.24
N VAL A 88 -28.92 -14.34 -10.72
CA VAL A 88 -27.98 -15.05 -9.84
C VAL A 88 -27.52 -16.34 -10.49
N PHE A 89 -26.20 -16.52 -10.52
CA PHE A 89 -25.53 -17.72 -11.00
C PHE A 89 -24.57 -18.24 -9.95
N TYR A 90 -24.29 -19.55 -10.01
CA TYR A 90 -23.42 -20.20 -9.04
C TYR A 90 -22.27 -20.93 -9.74
N VAL A 91 -21.10 -20.87 -9.11
CA VAL A 91 -19.89 -21.60 -9.54
C VAL A 91 -19.25 -22.33 -8.38
N LYS A 92 -18.78 -23.55 -8.62
CA LYS A 92 -18.05 -24.37 -7.64
C LYS A 92 -16.92 -25.11 -8.31
N ALA A 93 -15.70 -24.92 -7.82
CA ALA A 93 -14.52 -25.55 -8.42
C ALA A 93 -14.68 -27.07 -8.55
N GLY A 94 -14.46 -27.57 -9.77
CA GLY A 94 -14.53 -29.00 -10.07
C GLY A 94 -15.92 -29.60 -10.25
N ALA A 95 -17.00 -28.80 -10.22
CA ALA A 95 -18.32 -29.27 -10.62
C ALA A 95 -18.35 -29.57 -12.13
N THR A 96 -19.23 -30.48 -12.55
CA THR A 96 -19.38 -30.88 -13.96
C THR A 96 -20.85 -30.79 -14.37
N ASP A 97 -21.07 -30.49 -15.65
CA ASP A 97 -22.41 -30.47 -16.26
C ASP A 97 -23.39 -29.52 -15.56
N GLY A 98 -22.87 -28.40 -15.02
CA GLY A 98 -23.66 -27.39 -14.30
C GLY A 98 -24.49 -26.50 -15.23
N ASP A 99 -25.66 -26.07 -14.73
CA ASP A 99 -26.55 -25.11 -15.40
C ASP A 99 -26.51 -23.72 -14.73
N GLY A 100 -25.66 -23.55 -13.71
CA GLY A 100 -25.47 -22.30 -12.98
C GLY A 100 -26.45 -22.10 -11.83
N THR A 101 -27.26 -23.08 -11.48
CA THR A 101 -28.09 -23.05 -10.26
C THR A 101 -27.27 -23.43 -9.03
N ALA A 102 -27.76 -23.15 -7.83
CA ALA A 102 -27.10 -23.56 -6.60
C ALA A 102 -26.96 -25.09 -6.47
N ALA A 103 -27.89 -25.85 -7.03
CA ALA A 103 -27.88 -27.33 -7.01
C ALA A 103 -26.91 -27.93 -8.04
N THR A 104 -26.75 -27.26 -9.19
CA THR A 104 -25.92 -27.68 -10.31
C THR A 104 -25.06 -26.47 -10.79
N PRO A 105 -24.07 -26.02 -9.96
CA PRO A 105 -23.24 -24.87 -10.27
C PRO A 105 -22.29 -25.13 -11.43
N TYR A 106 -21.88 -24.10 -12.14
CA TYR A 106 -20.80 -24.21 -13.12
C TYR A 106 -19.50 -24.69 -12.47
N GLY A 107 -18.66 -25.40 -13.22
CA GLY A 107 -17.40 -25.95 -12.73
C GLY A 107 -16.23 -24.98 -12.75
N THR A 108 -16.29 -24.02 -13.64
CA THR A 108 -15.23 -23.02 -13.86
C THR A 108 -15.81 -21.61 -13.98
N ILE A 109 -14.98 -20.60 -13.68
CA ILE A 109 -15.34 -19.19 -13.85
C ILE A 109 -15.62 -18.89 -15.33
N ALA A 110 -14.83 -19.47 -16.25
CA ALA A 110 -14.98 -19.27 -17.70
C ALA A 110 -16.33 -19.79 -18.23
N GLU A 111 -16.77 -20.96 -17.77
CA GLU A 111 -18.11 -21.49 -18.11
C GLU A 111 -19.21 -20.56 -17.64
N ALA A 112 -19.13 -20.08 -16.39
CA ALA A 112 -20.10 -19.15 -15.83
C ALA A 112 -20.14 -17.84 -16.64
N GLN A 113 -19.00 -17.22 -16.90
CA GLN A 113 -18.91 -15.99 -17.69
C GLN A 113 -19.51 -16.16 -19.09
N HIS A 114 -19.15 -17.23 -19.78
CA HIS A 114 -19.69 -17.52 -21.10
C HIS A 114 -21.22 -17.69 -21.09
N ALA A 115 -21.75 -18.42 -20.11
CA ALA A 115 -23.20 -18.61 -19.99
C ALA A 115 -23.95 -17.29 -19.70
N ILE A 116 -23.37 -16.44 -18.82
CA ILE A 116 -23.89 -15.10 -18.50
C ILE A 116 -23.91 -14.21 -19.75
N GLU A 117 -22.79 -14.14 -20.51
CA GLU A 117 -22.71 -13.40 -21.76
C GLU A 117 -23.81 -13.84 -22.73
N GLN A 118 -23.95 -15.14 -22.93
CA GLN A 118 -24.98 -15.70 -23.82
C GLN A 118 -26.40 -15.37 -23.37
N ALA A 119 -26.69 -15.41 -22.06
CA ALA A 119 -28.00 -15.07 -21.53
C ALA A 119 -28.32 -13.56 -21.71
N CYS A 120 -27.33 -12.69 -21.57
CA CYS A 120 -27.47 -11.27 -21.89
C CYS A 120 -27.72 -11.03 -23.39
N GLU A 121 -26.94 -11.67 -24.28
CA GLU A 121 -27.08 -11.55 -25.73
C GLU A 121 -28.44 -12.03 -26.25
N LYS A 122 -28.99 -13.09 -25.65
CA LYS A 122 -30.33 -13.62 -26.00
C LYS A 122 -31.47 -12.80 -25.40
N GLY A 123 -31.21 -11.91 -24.46
CA GLY A 123 -32.24 -11.18 -23.72
C GLY A 123 -32.92 -12.01 -22.62
N ASP A 124 -32.33 -13.14 -22.24
CA ASP A 124 -32.83 -13.99 -21.14
C ASP A 124 -32.70 -13.27 -19.78
N ILE A 125 -31.72 -12.34 -19.65
CA ILE A 125 -31.57 -11.43 -18.51
C ILE A 125 -32.06 -10.04 -18.92
N PRO A 126 -33.07 -9.47 -18.24
CA PRO A 126 -33.57 -8.11 -18.52
C PRO A 126 -32.45 -7.06 -18.45
N GLU A 127 -32.56 -5.98 -19.24
CA GLU A 127 -31.50 -4.95 -19.31
C GLU A 127 -31.29 -4.17 -18.01
N ASP A 128 -32.30 -4.08 -17.17
CA ASP A 128 -32.28 -3.43 -15.86
C ASP A 128 -31.84 -4.36 -14.71
N TYR A 129 -31.41 -5.59 -15.03
CA TYR A 129 -30.93 -6.54 -14.01
C TYR A 129 -29.43 -6.49 -13.88
N ASP A 130 -28.93 -6.39 -12.63
CA ASP A 130 -27.56 -6.69 -12.27
C ASP A 130 -27.29 -8.20 -12.22
N ILE A 131 -26.02 -8.59 -12.15
CA ILE A 131 -25.60 -9.99 -12.19
C ILE A 131 -24.78 -10.32 -10.93
N ASN A 132 -25.15 -11.37 -10.23
CA ASN A 132 -24.35 -11.97 -9.16
C ASN A 132 -23.84 -13.35 -9.59
N LEU A 133 -22.52 -13.54 -9.59
CA LEU A 133 -21.89 -14.86 -9.69
C LEU A 133 -21.38 -15.26 -8.30
N ILE A 134 -22.04 -16.25 -7.69
CA ILE A 134 -21.77 -16.70 -6.34
C ILE A 134 -20.84 -17.92 -6.36
N PHE A 135 -19.72 -17.82 -5.65
CA PHE A 135 -18.73 -18.88 -5.51
C PHE A 135 -19.08 -19.76 -4.29
N LEU A 136 -19.36 -21.02 -4.51
CA LEU A 136 -19.71 -21.99 -3.46
C LEU A 136 -18.49 -22.65 -2.80
N GLY A 137 -17.31 -22.00 -2.89
CA GLY A 137 -16.05 -22.48 -2.30
C GLY A 137 -15.13 -23.16 -3.31
N GLY A 138 -13.89 -23.42 -2.87
CA GLY A 138 -12.89 -24.16 -3.63
C GLY A 138 -11.74 -23.33 -4.16
N ASP A 139 -10.80 -24.01 -4.80
CA ASP A 139 -9.57 -23.46 -5.37
C ASP A 139 -9.68 -23.39 -6.90
N TYR A 140 -9.54 -22.18 -7.45
CA TYR A 140 -9.61 -21.89 -8.89
C TYR A 140 -8.22 -21.54 -9.39
N TYR A 141 -7.53 -22.52 -9.97
CA TYR A 141 -6.18 -22.34 -10.48
C TYR A 141 -6.18 -21.64 -11.85
N GLN A 142 -5.33 -20.62 -11.98
CA GLN A 142 -5.15 -19.82 -13.20
C GLN A 142 -3.67 -19.81 -13.60
N THR A 143 -3.37 -20.13 -14.85
CA THR A 143 -2.01 -20.02 -15.43
C THR A 143 -1.80 -18.72 -16.22
N SER A 144 -2.86 -17.97 -16.43
CA SER A 144 -2.90 -16.69 -17.12
C SER A 144 -3.95 -15.78 -16.48
N THR A 145 -3.96 -14.52 -16.88
CA THR A 145 -4.89 -13.51 -16.37
C THR A 145 -6.35 -13.93 -16.50
N LEU A 146 -7.06 -13.93 -15.41
CA LEU A 146 -8.52 -14.01 -15.40
C LEU A 146 -9.10 -12.61 -15.67
N VAL A 147 -9.75 -12.44 -16.82
CA VAL A 147 -10.41 -11.17 -17.17
C VAL A 147 -11.85 -11.19 -16.70
N LEU A 148 -12.21 -10.21 -15.85
CA LEU A 148 -13.58 -9.93 -15.43
C LEU A 148 -14.04 -8.70 -16.23
N SER A 149 -14.96 -8.90 -17.18
CA SER A 149 -15.37 -7.84 -18.11
C SER A 149 -16.90 -7.61 -18.06
N SER A 150 -17.31 -6.35 -18.18
CA SER A 150 -18.72 -5.96 -18.36
C SER A 150 -19.06 -5.52 -19.78
N GLU A 151 -18.11 -5.57 -20.73
CA GLU A 151 -18.29 -5.06 -22.09
C GLU A 151 -19.46 -5.70 -22.85
N LYS A 152 -19.66 -7.02 -22.68
CA LYS A 152 -20.73 -7.76 -23.35
C LYS A 152 -22.02 -7.88 -22.52
N LEU A 153 -22.06 -7.22 -21.39
CA LEU A 153 -23.16 -7.35 -20.43
C LEU A 153 -24.15 -6.18 -20.49
N GLY A 154 -24.04 -5.35 -21.50
CA GLY A 154 -24.99 -4.24 -21.74
C GLY A 154 -24.99 -3.15 -20.66
N GLY A 155 -23.84 -2.94 -19.97
CA GLY A 155 -23.72 -1.92 -18.91
C GLY A 155 -24.26 -2.36 -17.55
N ARG A 156 -24.59 -3.63 -17.38
CA ARG A 156 -25.03 -4.20 -16.10
C ARG A 156 -23.87 -4.26 -15.10
N ALA A 157 -24.16 -3.99 -13.83
CA ALA A 157 -23.20 -4.26 -12.77
C ALA A 157 -23.05 -5.77 -12.55
N VAL A 158 -21.83 -6.20 -12.24
CA VAL A 158 -21.50 -7.61 -12.02
C VAL A 158 -20.77 -7.78 -10.71
N ARG A 159 -21.24 -8.71 -9.90
CA ARG A 159 -20.61 -9.04 -8.62
C ARG A 159 -20.13 -10.48 -8.60
N TYR A 160 -18.86 -10.66 -8.32
CA TYR A 160 -18.19 -11.93 -8.07
C TYR A 160 -18.05 -12.10 -6.58
N VAL A 161 -18.87 -12.96 -5.96
CA VAL A 161 -19.08 -12.99 -4.49
C VAL A 161 -18.82 -14.37 -3.93
N ALA A 162 -17.99 -14.50 -2.92
CA ALA A 162 -17.89 -15.75 -2.15
C ALA A 162 -19.15 -15.95 -1.30
N ALA A 163 -19.74 -17.14 -1.35
CA ALA A 163 -20.86 -17.48 -0.48
C ALA A 163 -20.44 -17.42 0.99
N ALA A 164 -21.33 -16.95 1.86
CA ALA A 164 -21.03 -16.78 3.27
C ALA A 164 -20.49 -18.07 3.92
N GLY A 165 -19.40 -17.95 4.68
CA GLY A 165 -18.77 -19.07 5.37
C GLY A 165 -18.00 -20.04 4.46
N THR A 166 -17.85 -19.75 3.18
CA THR A 166 -17.04 -20.57 2.25
C THR A 166 -15.64 -19.98 2.10
N LYS A 167 -14.68 -20.84 1.78
CA LYS A 167 -13.34 -20.43 1.41
C LYS A 167 -13.20 -20.52 -0.10
N VAL A 168 -13.00 -19.39 -0.74
CA VAL A 168 -12.79 -19.25 -2.18
C VAL A 168 -11.39 -18.71 -2.42
N ARG A 169 -10.60 -19.40 -3.26
CA ARG A 169 -9.28 -18.94 -3.67
C ARG A 169 -9.14 -18.94 -5.18
N ILE A 170 -8.68 -17.81 -5.75
CA ILE A 170 -8.19 -17.71 -7.11
C ILE A 170 -6.67 -17.71 -7.03
N ILE A 171 -6.03 -18.72 -7.62
CA ILE A 171 -4.63 -19.04 -7.41
C ILE A 171 -3.88 -18.96 -8.74
N GLY A 172 -2.92 -18.04 -8.86
CA GLY A 172 -2.07 -17.83 -10.05
C GLY A 172 -0.79 -18.65 -10.03
N GLY A 173 -0.80 -19.80 -9.38
CA GLY A 173 0.35 -20.65 -9.20
C GLY A 173 -0.03 -22.12 -9.01
N ALA A 174 0.93 -22.91 -8.58
CA ALA A 174 0.74 -24.32 -8.23
C ALA A 174 1.18 -24.58 -6.79
N VAL A 175 0.49 -25.46 -6.12
CA VAL A 175 0.93 -26.02 -4.83
C VAL A 175 1.77 -27.25 -5.10
N LEU A 176 2.99 -27.28 -4.57
CA LEU A 176 3.90 -28.42 -4.77
C LEU A 176 3.32 -29.68 -4.12
N ASP A 177 3.57 -30.82 -4.77
CA ASP A 177 3.27 -32.13 -4.21
C ASP A 177 4.38 -32.54 -3.23
N ASN A 178 4.12 -32.41 -1.95
CA ASN A 178 5.13 -32.69 -0.90
C ASN A 178 5.62 -34.15 -0.90
N SER A 179 4.89 -35.09 -1.54
CA SER A 179 5.36 -36.46 -1.67
C SER A 179 6.55 -36.61 -2.61
N LYS A 180 6.87 -35.58 -3.41
CA LYS A 180 8.03 -35.51 -4.31
C LYS A 180 9.22 -34.78 -3.72
N LEU A 181 9.11 -34.29 -2.48
CA LEU A 181 10.25 -33.67 -1.79
C LEU A 181 11.33 -34.69 -1.51
N GLY A 182 12.57 -34.36 -1.91
CA GLY A 182 13.79 -35.11 -1.57
C GLY A 182 14.51 -34.49 -0.37
N GLY A 183 15.49 -35.20 0.17
CA GLY A 183 16.42 -34.63 1.13
C GLY A 183 17.65 -33.99 0.46
N ALA A 184 18.62 -33.52 1.26
CA ALA A 184 19.86 -32.93 0.74
C ALA A 184 20.58 -33.85 -0.23
N ASP A 185 20.81 -33.38 -1.45
CA ASP A 185 21.63 -34.05 -2.44
C ASP A 185 23.14 -33.79 -2.21
N ASP A 186 23.99 -34.23 -3.11
CA ASP A 186 25.44 -34.09 -2.95
C ASP A 186 25.89 -32.62 -3.04
N LEU A 187 25.19 -31.78 -3.89
CA LEU A 187 25.50 -30.35 -3.98
C LEU A 187 25.16 -29.63 -2.66
N ALA A 188 23.98 -29.86 -2.11
CA ALA A 188 23.57 -29.27 -0.83
C ALA A 188 24.51 -29.70 0.31
N LYS A 189 24.91 -30.98 0.36
CA LYS A 189 25.86 -31.50 1.38
C LYS A 189 27.22 -30.84 1.31
N GLU A 190 27.70 -30.51 0.09
CA GLU A 190 28.98 -29.87 -0.11
C GLU A 190 28.95 -28.36 0.08
N ALA A 191 27.90 -27.67 -0.43
CA ALA A 191 27.81 -26.21 -0.46
C ALA A 191 27.34 -25.63 0.88
N ILE A 192 26.19 -26.09 1.41
CA ILE A 192 25.60 -25.51 2.62
C ILE A 192 26.56 -25.62 3.80
N LYS A 193 26.95 -24.50 4.39
CA LYS A 193 27.88 -24.42 5.50
C LYS A 193 27.23 -24.73 6.84
N ASP A 194 26.00 -24.24 7.05
CA ASP A 194 25.26 -24.45 8.29
C ASP A 194 24.82 -25.91 8.45
N ALA A 195 25.10 -26.50 9.60
CA ALA A 195 24.83 -27.92 9.85
C ALA A 195 23.35 -28.23 10.04
N ALA A 196 22.56 -27.29 10.60
CA ALA A 196 21.14 -27.46 10.81
C ALA A 196 20.39 -27.34 9.48
N ALA A 197 20.70 -26.34 8.68
CA ALA A 197 20.16 -26.17 7.34
C ALA A 197 20.48 -27.38 6.45
N LYS A 198 21.73 -27.82 6.44
CA LYS A 198 22.18 -29.03 5.70
C LYS A 198 21.39 -30.29 6.08
N ALA A 199 21.05 -30.45 7.34
CA ALA A 199 20.28 -31.60 7.82
C ALA A 199 18.78 -31.51 7.50
N ALA A 200 18.24 -30.32 7.38
CA ALA A 200 16.81 -30.05 7.24
C ALA A 200 16.39 -29.65 5.81
N VAL A 201 17.33 -29.26 4.95
CA VAL A 201 17.02 -28.82 3.58
C VAL A 201 16.29 -29.93 2.81
N VAL A 202 15.22 -29.52 2.12
CA VAL A 202 14.50 -30.37 1.17
C VAL A 202 14.75 -29.89 -0.25
N THR A 203 14.62 -30.81 -1.21
CA THR A 203 14.79 -30.54 -2.64
C THR A 203 13.51 -30.84 -3.39
N TYR A 204 13.28 -30.10 -4.49
CA TYR A 204 12.19 -30.35 -5.41
C TYR A 204 12.63 -30.12 -6.86
N ASP A 205 12.32 -31.08 -7.75
CA ASP A 205 12.68 -30.98 -9.17
C ASP A 205 11.60 -30.19 -9.94
N LEU A 206 11.81 -28.86 -10.05
CA LEU A 206 10.93 -27.96 -10.79
C LEU A 206 10.94 -28.24 -12.29
N ALA A 207 12.09 -28.67 -12.84
CA ALA A 207 12.25 -28.99 -14.25
C ALA A 207 11.41 -30.21 -14.64
N ALA A 208 11.43 -31.27 -13.82
CA ALA A 208 10.65 -32.48 -14.07
C ALA A 208 9.13 -32.22 -14.05
N GLU A 209 8.70 -31.22 -13.26
CA GLU A 209 7.30 -30.82 -13.18
C GLU A 209 6.90 -29.78 -14.24
N GLY A 210 7.85 -29.30 -15.05
CA GLY A 210 7.60 -28.34 -16.13
C GLY A 210 7.38 -26.88 -15.66
N TYR A 211 7.81 -26.54 -14.44
CA TYR A 211 7.75 -25.15 -13.97
C TYR A 211 8.85 -24.29 -14.61
N ASP A 212 8.54 -23.02 -14.87
CA ASP A 212 9.52 -22.05 -15.35
C ASP A 212 10.33 -21.47 -14.20
N TYR A 213 11.41 -22.15 -13.87
CA TYR A 213 12.33 -21.78 -12.80
C TYR A 213 13.44 -20.81 -13.23
N THR A 214 13.55 -20.53 -14.53
CA THR A 214 14.61 -19.65 -15.06
C THR A 214 14.31 -18.17 -14.89
N ASN A 215 13.08 -17.85 -14.53
CA ASN A 215 12.62 -16.48 -14.32
C ASN A 215 13.22 -15.90 -13.04
N ASP A 216 13.89 -14.74 -13.13
CA ASP A 216 14.46 -14.03 -11.99
C ASP A 216 13.40 -13.50 -10.99
N ALA A 217 12.13 -13.43 -11.42
CA ALA A 217 11.00 -13.10 -10.55
C ALA A 217 10.45 -14.29 -9.76
N PHE A 218 11.03 -15.49 -9.92
CA PHE A 218 10.59 -16.68 -9.19
C PHE A 218 10.58 -16.45 -7.68
N ALA A 219 9.58 -16.99 -7.03
CA ALA A 219 9.44 -16.94 -5.58
C ALA A 219 8.74 -18.20 -5.09
N ILE A 220 8.87 -18.51 -3.83
CA ILE A 220 8.07 -19.52 -3.14
C ILE A 220 7.34 -18.90 -1.97
N TYR A 221 6.23 -19.51 -1.57
CA TYR A 221 5.49 -19.11 -0.38
C TYR A 221 5.14 -20.34 0.44
N GLU A 222 5.60 -20.35 1.70
CA GLU A 222 5.26 -21.38 2.69
C GLU A 222 4.08 -20.91 3.53
N ASP A 223 2.95 -21.63 3.49
CA ASP A 223 1.70 -21.27 4.20
C ASP A 223 1.24 -19.81 4.01
N GLY A 224 1.61 -19.23 2.86
CA GLY A 224 1.31 -17.83 2.51
C GLY A 224 2.36 -16.81 2.93
N ALA A 225 3.42 -17.19 3.60
CA ALA A 225 4.59 -16.35 3.87
C ALA A 225 5.62 -16.47 2.75
N ARG A 226 6.19 -15.34 2.31
CA ARG A 226 7.21 -15.32 1.25
C ARG A 226 8.51 -15.95 1.74
N GLY A 227 9.03 -16.92 0.99
CA GLY A 227 10.39 -17.42 1.16
C GLY A 227 11.44 -16.35 0.83
N ILE A 228 12.59 -16.49 1.39
CA ILE A 228 13.74 -15.60 1.21
C ILE A 228 14.78 -16.32 0.35
N GLU A 229 15.26 -15.72 -0.73
CA GLU A 229 16.45 -16.25 -1.40
C GLU A 229 17.59 -16.32 -0.40
N ALA A 230 18.25 -17.48 -0.28
CA ALA A 230 19.38 -17.67 0.64
C ALA A 230 20.41 -16.55 0.46
N ARG A 231 20.77 -15.85 1.53
CA ARG A 231 21.46 -14.55 1.40
C ARG A 231 22.60 -14.34 2.39
N TYR A 232 23.51 -13.46 2.01
CA TYR A 232 24.56 -12.95 2.87
C TYR A 232 24.68 -11.40 2.76
N PRO A 233 24.74 -10.64 3.87
CA PRO A 233 24.37 -11.06 5.21
C PRO A 233 22.89 -11.37 5.37
N ASN A 234 22.53 -12.05 6.46
CA ASN A 234 21.16 -12.46 6.76
C ASN A 234 20.18 -11.31 6.87
N LYS A 235 18.92 -11.60 6.59
CA LYS A 235 17.82 -10.70 6.82
C LYS A 235 17.57 -10.52 8.32
N PHE A 236 17.34 -9.27 8.73
CA PHE A 236 16.97 -8.91 10.09
C PHE A 236 15.62 -8.20 10.06
N ALA A 237 14.61 -8.77 10.68
CA ALA A 237 13.22 -8.31 10.59
C ALA A 237 12.75 -8.21 9.11
N SER A 238 12.07 -7.14 8.70
CA SER A 238 11.63 -6.91 7.30
C SER A 238 12.75 -6.47 6.35
N CYS A 239 13.92 -6.15 6.89
CA CYS A 239 15.09 -5.71 6.13
C CYS A 239 16.31 -6.53 6.53
N GLY A 240 17.35 -6.48 5.73
CA GLY A 240 18.56 -7.27 5.96
C GLY A 240 19.73 -6.44 6.47
N LEU A 241 20.78 -7.13 6.90
CA LEU A 241 22.07 -6.51 7.00
C LEU A 241 22.61 -6.25 5.59
N MET A 242 23.40 -5.18 5.42
CA MET A 242 24.14 -4.87 4.20
C MET A 242 25.61 -4.63 4.51
N VAL A 243 26.41 -4.69 3.47
CA VAL A 243 27.84 -4.40 3.52
C VAL A 243 28.14 -3.18 2.66
N ASN A 244 29.04 -2.31 3.08
CA ASN A 244 29.49 -1.21 2.23
C ASN A 244 30.48 -1.70 1.17
N PHE A 245 30.34 -1.18 -0.03
CA PHE A 245 31.33 -1.38 -1.09
C PHE A 245 32.69 -0.80 -0.70
N LYS A 246 33.76 -1.47 -1.08
CA LYS A 246 35.15 -1.07 -0.92
C LYS A 246 35.94 -1.38 -2.18
N ASP A 247 36.98 -0.60 -2.47
CA ASP A 247 37.86 -0.77 -3.65
C ASP A 247 37.04 -0.97 -4.93
N THR A 248 36.16 -0.01 -5.21
CA THR A 248 35.27 -0.07 -6.36
C THR A 248 35.90 0.44 -7.64
N GLY A 249 35.50 -0.11 -8.78
CA GLY A 249 35.95 0.35 -10.09
C GLY A 249 35.35 -0.44 -11.23
N SER A 250 35.96 -0.33 -12.40
CA SER A 250 35.55 -1.10 -13.59
C SER A 250 36.76 -1.59 -14.38
N SER A 251 36.64 -2.78 -14.97
CA SER A 251 37.65 -3.39 -15.82
C SER A 251 37.01 -4.37 -16.80
N GLY A 252 37.39 -4.30 -18.09
CA GLY A 252 36.87 -5.25 -19.09
C GLY A 252 35.36 -5.23 -19.31
N GLY A 253 34.70 -4.08 -19.04
CA GLY A 253 33.24 -3.94 -19.17
C GLY A 253 32.45 -4.42 -17.94
N LEU A 254 33.13 -4.90 -16.91
CA LEU A 254 32.53 -5.29 -15.63
C LEU A 254 32.87 -4.26 -14.55
N TYR A 255 31.96 -4.05 -13.61
CA TYR A 255 32.24 -3.37 -12.35
C TYR A 255 32.89 -4.35 -11.37
N TYR A 256 33.68 -3.82 -10.43
CA TYR A 256 34.26 -4.65 -9.39
C TYR A 256 34.25 -3.94 -8.02
N PHE A 257 34.35 -4.75 -6.97
CA PHE A 257 34.55 -4.33 -5.60
C PHE A 257 35.37 -5.37 -4.82
N ALA A 258 35.91 -5.02 -3.66
CA ALA A 258 36.71 -5.95 -2.85
C ALA A 258 35.84 -7.11 -2.35
N ASP A 259 36.38 -8.34 -2.43
CA ASP A 259 35.86 -9.50 -1.73
C ASP A 259 36.21 -9.38 -0.25
N LYS A 260 35.31 -8.77 0.52
CA LYS A 260 35.53 -8.53 1.93
C LYS A 260 35.67 -9.84 2.67
N ASP A 261 36.77 -9.97 3.42
CA ASP A 261 37.09 -11.15 4.27
C ASP A 261 37.13 -12.47 3.48
N GLY A 262 37.18 -12.44 2.14
CA GLY A 262 37.22 -13.61 1.26
C GLY A 262 35.92 -14.42 1.27
N ILE A 263 34.80 -13.79 1.60
CA ILE A 263 33.51 -14.46 1.74
C ILE A 263 33.08 -15.07 0.40
N VAL A 264 33.07 -14.27 -0.67
CA VAL A 264 32.66 -14.73 -1.99
C VAL A 264 33.60 -15.79 -2.55
N SER A 265 34.90 -15.62 -2.31
CA SER A 265 35.90 -16.61 -2.70
C SER A 265 35.77 -17.96 -1.95
N SER A 266 35.04 -17.99 -0.84
CA SER A 266 34.79 -19.21 -0.05
C SER A 266 33.59 -20.02 -0.55
N TRP A 267 32.75 -19.45 -1.42
CA TRP A 267 31.58 -20.15 -1.95
C TRP A 267 31.94 -21.18 -3.00
N LYS A 268 31.17 -22.25 -3.05
CA LYS A 268 31.34 -23.33 -4.03
C LYS A 268 31.12 -22.84 -5.46
N ASN A 269 30.12 -21.98 -5.62
CA ASN A 269 29.79 -21.36 -6.89
C ASN A 269 29.35 -19.91 -6.68
N ALA A 270 30.25 -18.97 -6.98
CA ALA A 270 29.96 -17.54 -6.86
C ALA A 270 29.42 -16.90 -8.14
N GLU A 271 29.61 -17.54 -9.32
CA GLU A 271 29.12 -17.03 -10.61
C GLU A 271 27.60 -17.15 -10.67
N GLY A 272 26.92 -16.09 -11.09
CA GLY A 272 25.48 -16.03 -11.17
C GLY A 272 24.79 -15.52 -9.88
N VAL A 273 25.52 -15.43 -8.75
CA VAL A 273 24.98 -14.85 -7.50
C VAL A 273 24.57 -13.40 -7.73
N LYS A 274 23.43 -13.03 -7.19
CA LYS A 274 22.87 -11.68 -7.28
C LYS A 274 23.54 -10.75 -6.24
N VAL A 275 23.77 -9.51 -6.62
CA VAL A 275 24.23 -8.42 -5.75
C VAL A 275 23.14 -7.35 -5.78
N GLU A 276 22.58 -7.04 -4.64
CA GLU A 276 21.42 -6.15 -4.52
C GLU A 276 21.68 -5.07 -3.46
N GLY A 277 21.10 -3.87 -3.66
CA GLY A 277 21.23 -2.78 -2.70
C GLY A 277 21.09 -1.41 -3.30
N GLY A 278 21.59 -0.40 -2.61
CA GLY A 278 21.74 0.96 -3.11
C GLY A 278 23.20 1.22 -3.48
N PHE A 279 23.56 1.10 -4.74
CA PHE A 279 24.98 1.04 -5.14
C PHE A 279 25.70 2.36 -5.05
N GLN A 280 24.99 3.48 -5.18
CA GLN A 280 25.55 4.82 -5.02
C GLN A 280 24.81 5.67 -4.00
N ILE A 281 23.48 5.46 -3.93
CA ILE A 281 22.55 6.20 -3.10
C ILE A 281 21.58 5.22 -2.45
N ASP A 282 21.15 5.52 -1.25
CA ASP A 282 20.32 4.65 -0.43
C ASP A 282 18.81 4.75 -0.74
N TRP A 283 18.43 5.62 -1.68
CA TRP A 283 17.07 5.70 -2.22
C TRP A 283 16.98 5.13 -3.66
N SER A 284 17.87 4.19 -4.02
CA SER A 284 17.77 3.40 -5.24
C SER A 284 17.75 1.92 -4.93
N THR A 285 17.13 1.14 -5.81
CA THR A 285 17.25 -0.33 -5.84
C THR A 285 18.09 -0.70 -7.06
N ASP A 286 19.31 -1.16 -6.80
CA ASP A 286 20.27 -1.55 -7.81
C ASP A 286 20.49 -3.07 -7.78
N HIS A 287 20.71 -3.63 -8.96
CA HIS A 287 20.92 -5.07 -9.16
C HIS A 287 22.19 -5.31 -9.95
N GLY A 288 22.93 -6.33 -9.52
CA GLY A 288 24.10 -6.85 -10.21
C GLY A 288 24.13 -8.38 -10.18
N VAL A 289 24.95 -8.98 -11.04
CA VAL A 289 25.19 -10.43 -11.09
C VAL A 289 26.68 -10.69 -11.17
N ILE A 290 27.18 -11.52 -10.28
CA ILE A 290 28.60 -11.90 -10.23
C ILE A 290 28.96 -12.67 -11.51
N GLN A 291 30.03 -12.25 -12.17
CA GLN A 291 30.56 -12.88 -13.36
C GLN A 291 31.84 -13.67 -13.07
N LYS A 292 32.64 -13.23 -12.11
CA LYS A 292 33.83 -13.91 -11.63
C LYS A 292 34.36 -13.33 -10.35
N VAL A 293 35.19 -14.11 -9.65
CA VAL A 293 36.01 -13.65 -8.51
C VAL A 293 37.47 -13.87 -8.86
N GLU A 294 38.26 -12.81 -8.76
CA GLU A 294 39.68 -12.88 -9.13
C GLU A 294 40.51 -11.87 -8.33
N SER A 295 41.66 -12.33 -7.79
CA SER A 295 42.61 -11.47 -7.08
C SER A 295 42.01 -10.66 -5.91
N GLY A 296 41.08 -11.26 -5.15
CA GLY A 296 40.42 -10.61 -4.02
C GLY A 296 39.37 -9.57 -4.42
N ARG A 297 38.90 -9.63 -5.66
CA ARG A 297 37.80 -8.76 -6.18
C ARG A 297 36.68 -9.58 -6.76
N VAL A 298 35.46 -9.10 -6.53
CA VAL A 298 34.22 -9.59 -7.15
C VAL A 298 33.93 -8.74 -8.38
N TYR A 299 33.80 -9.36 -9.54
CA TYR A 299 33.45 -8.70 -10.80
C TYR A 299 32.00 -9.01 -11.14
N MET A 300 31.23 -7.98 -11.50
CA MET A 300 29.79 -8.10 -11.77
C MET A 300 29.34 -7.25 -12.96
N THR A 301 28.26 -7.67 -13.60
CA THR A 301 27.38 -6.78 -14.36
C THR A 301 26.46 -6.07 -13.39
N ALA A 302 26.07 -4.83 -13.61
CA ALA A 302 25.17 -4.10 -12.74
C ALA A 302 24.40 -2.99 -13.47
N THR A 303 23.26 -2.62 -12.92
CA THR A 303 22.42 -1.50 -13.37
C THR A 303 23.13 -0.16 -13.22
N ASN A 304 23.82 0.01 -12.09
CA ASN A 304 24.64 1.19 -11.79
C ASN A 304 26.02 0.78 -11.25
N PRO A 305 27.06 1.61 -11.40
CA PRO A 305 28.36 1.33 -10.84
C PRO A 305 28.31 1.33 -9.29
N PRO A 306 29.05 0.43 -8.61
CA PRO A 306 29.18 0.45 -7.17
C PRO A 306 29.97 1.70 -6.72
N GLY A 307 29.53 2.35 -5.64
CA GLY A 307 30.19 3.47 -5.01
C GLY A 307 30.60 3.17 -3.56
N GLU A 308 31.65 3.77 -3.05
CA GLU A 308 32.16 3.51 -1.69
C GLU A 308 31.16 3.83 -0.57
N ASN A 309 30.16 4.68 -0.85
CA ASN A 309 29.06 5.00 0.07
C ASN A 309 27.85 4.08 -0.12
N GLY A 310 27.83 3.29 -1.18
CA GLY A 310 26.76 2.33 -1.45
C GLY A 310 26.82 1.12 -0.54
N THR A 311 25.68 0.45 -0.46
CA THR A 311 25.53 -0.78 0.34
C THR A 311 24.97 -1.89 -0.51
N TYR A 312 25.30 -3.12 -0.15
CA TYR A 312 24.84 -4.31 -0.87
C TYR A 312 24.68 -5.52 0.05
N TYR A 313 23.97 -6.50 -0.46
CA TYR A 313 23.91 -7.87 0.04
C TYR A 313 23.92 -8.82 -1.16
N PHE A 314 24.20 -10.08 -0.89
CA PHE A 314 24.11 -11.15 -1.89
C PHE A 314 22.82 -11.93 -1.68
N SER A 315 22.18 -12.36 -2.75
CA SER A 315 21.03 -13.27 -2.71
C SER A 315 21.18 -14.41 -3.71
N ASP A 316 20.41 -15.47 -3.50
CA ASP A 316 20.45 -16.72 -4.28
C ASP A 316 21.79 -17.48 -4.06
N VAL A 317 22.26 -17.55 -2.80
CA VAL A 317 23.55 -18.16 -2.41
C VAL A 317 23.32 -19.45 -1.62
N LEU A 318 23.42 -20.62 -2.25
CA LEU A 318 23.21 -21.91 -1.58
C LEU A 318 24.14 -22.12 -0.38
N ASP A 319 25.41 -21.68 -0.49
CA ASP A 319 26.42 -21.79 0.58
C ASP A 319 26.03 -21.07 1.88
N GLU A 320 25.22 -20.03 1.78
CA GLU A 320 24.80 -19.17 2.90
C GLU A 320 23.36 -19.47 3.35
N MET A 321 22.79 -20.61 2.96
CA MET A 321 21.51 -21.07 3.48
C MET A 321 21.67 -21.48 4.95
N ASP A 322 21.10 -20.69 5.87
CA ASP A 322 21.28 -20.88 7.32
C ASP A 322 20.10 -20.44 8.18
N VAL A 323 19.04 -19.84 7.56
CA VAL A 323 17.80 -19.40 8.23
C VAL A 323 16.59 -20.15 7.67
N PRO A 324 15.70 -20.73 8.51
CA PRO A 324 14.47 -21.33 8.03
C PRO A 324 13.65 -20.37 7.17
N GLY A 325 13.11 -20.85 6.05
CA GLY A 325 12.41 -20.06 5.02
C GLY A 325 13.31 -19.60 3.87
N GLU A 326 14.62 -19.86 3.94
CA GLU A 326 15.52 -19.61 2.83
C GLU A 326 15.42 -20.67 1.74
N TYR A 327 15.51 -20.21 0.47
CA TYR A 327 15.55 -21.10 -0.68
C TYR A 327 16.63 -20.67 -1.69
N HIS A 328 17.04 -21.62 -2.51
CA HIS A 328 17.90 -21.43 -3.67
C HIS A 328 17.39 -22.26 -4.84
N ILE A 329 17.59 -21.78 -6.06
CA ILE A 329 17.25 -22.53 -7.27
C ILE A 329 18.51 -22.69 -8.13
N ASP A 330 18.95 -23.93 -8.30
CA ASP A 330 19.96 -24.22 -9.30
C ASP A 330 19.37 -24.11 -10.70
N LYS A 331 19.61 -22.98 -11.35
CA LYS A 331 19.11 -22.70 -12.69
C LYS A 331 19.63 -23.64 -13.79
N SER A 332 20.70 -24.37 -13.52
CA SER A 332 21.27 -25.34 -14.47
C SER A 332 20.53 -26.67 -14.48
N THR A 333 19.98 -27.07 -13.34
CA THR A 333 19.27 -28.34 -13.16
C THR A 333 17.78 -28.19 -12.93
N GLY A 334 17.33 -27.03 -12.43
CA GLY A 334 15.94 -26.78 -12.02
C GLY A 334 15.59 -27.33 -10.66
N ILE A 335 16.59 -27.65 -9.84
CA ILE A 335 16.37 -28.12 -8.47
C ILE A 335 16.17 -26.92 -7.54
N LEU A 336 15.05 -26.90 -6.86
CA LEU A 336 14.78 -26.03 -5.73
C LEU A 336 15.38 -26.65 -4.46
N TYR A 337 16.14 -25.88 -3.70
CA TYR A 337 16.58 -26.15 -2.35
C TYR A 337 15.82 -25.25 -1.41
N LEU A 338 15.19 -25.81 -0.38
CA LEU A 338 14.41 -25.07 0.61
C LEU A 338 14.81 -25.53 2.02
N TYR A 339 15.18 -24.58 2.86
CA TYR A 339 15.26 -24.79 4.31
C TYR A 339 13.90 -24.44 4.92
N PRO A 340 13.01 -25.43 5.17
CA PRO A 340 11.62 -25.15 5.48
C PRO A 340 11.46 -24.51 6.87
N THR A 341 10.43 -23.64 7.00
CA THR A 341 10.07 -22.99 8.27
C THR A 341 9.38 -23.93 9.26
N SER A 342 8.79 -25.01 8.75
CA SER A 342 8.07 -26.04 9.53
C SER A 342 8.23 -27.40 8.87
N ASP A 343 7.45 -28.41 9.29
CA ASP A 343 7.48 -29.73 8.68
C ASP A 343 7.08 -29.68 7.20
N ALA A 344 8.07 -29.83 6.32
CA ALA A 344 7.88 -29.76 4.87
C ALA A 344 6.83 -30.76 4.34
N ALA A 345 6.59 -31.88 5.03
CA ALA A 345 5.58 -32.85 4.61
C ALA A 345 4.14 -32.32 4.70
N THR A 346 3.90 -31.32 5.52
CA THR A 346 2.57 -30.72 5.77
C THR A 346 2.45 -29.27 5.38
N THR A 347 3.57 -28.58 5.13
CA THR A 347 3.61 -27.16 4.71
C THR A 347 3.06 -27.02 3.31
N ARG A 348 2.18 -26.04 3.11
CA ARG A 348 1.68 -25.69 1.77
C ARG A 348 2.71 -24.80 1.07
N ILE A 349 3.44 -25.34 0.10
CA ILE A 349 4.43 -24.62 -0.69
C ILE A 349 3.78 -24.20 -2.00
N LEU A 350 3.58 -22.90 -2.19
CA LEU A 350 3.01 -22.29 -3.39
C LEU A 350 4.11 -21.72 -4.27
N VAL A 351 4.09 -22.08 -5.56
CA VAL A 351 4.95 -21.55 -6.62
C VAL A 351 4.11 -20.73 -7.57
N PRO A 352 4.38 -19.42 -7.74
CA PRO A 352 3.70 -18.56 -8.69
C PRO A 352 3.99 -18.97 -10.14
N ILE A 353 2.97 -18.91 -11.00
CA ILE A 353 3.08 -19.24 -12.44
C ILE A 353 2.58 -18.08 -13.31
N CYS A 354 1.45 -17.46 -12.94
CA CYS A 354 0.87 -16.36 -13.70
C CYS A 354 1.82 -15.16 -13.75
N ARG A 355 2.23 -14.77 -14.97
CA ARG A 355 3.25 -13.73 -15.17
C ARG A 355 2.69 -12.32 -15.17
N ASP A 356 1.47 -12.16 -15.66
CA ASP A 356 0.74 -10.89 -15.69
C ASP A 356 -0.13 -10.74 -14.42
N ALA A 357 -0.97 -9.71 -14.39
CA ALA A 357 -1.95 -9.58 -13.31
C ALA A 357 -2.84 -10.82 -13.24
N LEU A 358 -3.03 -11.37 -12.03
CA LEU A 358 -3.85 -12.58 -11.88
C LEU A 358 -5.31 -12.31 -12.23
N ILE A 359 -5.85 -11.17 -11.77
CA ILE A 359 -7.18 -10.71 -12.13
C ILE A 359 -7.07 -9.34 -12.82
N LYS A 360 -7.75 -9.21 -13.97
CA LYS A 360 -7.97 -7.94 -14.63
C LYS A 360 -9.46 -7.64 -14.67
N ILE A 361 -9.87 -6.57 -13.99
CA ILE A 361 -11.21 -5.99 -14.07
C ILE A 361 -11.20 -5.00 -15.24
N SER A 362 -12.05 -5.25 -16.25
CA SER A 362 -12.15 -4.44 -17.47
C SER A 362 -13.59 -4.00 -17.69
N GLY A 363 -13.82 -2.69 -17.64
CA GLY A 363 -15.16 -2.10 -17.74
C GLY A 363 -15.73 -1.67 -16.39
N ASP A 364 -16.91 -1.10 -16.44
CA ASP A 364 -17.54 -0.42 -15.31
C ASP A 364 -18.42 -1.35 -14.46
N GLY A 365 -18.62 -1.00 -13.19
CA GLY A 365 -19.62 -1.62 -12.31
C GLY A 365 -19.27 -3.04 -11.84
N ILE A 366 -18.00 -3.41 -11.80
CA ILE A 366 -17.56 -4.76 -11.39
C ILE A 366 -17.14 -4.76 -9.92
N THR A 367 -17.68 -5.71 -9.15
CA THR A 367 -17.32 -5.93 -7.74
C THR A 367 -16.72 -7.31 -7.53
N LEU A 368 -15.60 -7.39 -6.81
CA LEU A 368 -15.02 -8.62 -6.28
C LEU A 368 -15.18 -8.61 -4.75
N ASP A 369 -15.77 -9.66 -4.16
CA ASP A 369 -16.18 -9.66 -2.76
C ASP A 369 -15.91 -11.01 -2.05
N GLY A 370 -15.15 -10.97 -0.95
CA GLY A 370 -14.93 -12.14 -0.07
C GLY A 370 -13.99 -13.20 -0.63
N ILE A 371 -13.17 -12.90 -1.64
CA ILE A 371 -12.33 -13.87 -2.35
C ILE A 371 -10.85 -13.71 -1.96
N THR A 372 -10.16 -14.82 -1.74
CA THR A 372 -8.70 -14.83 -1.64
C THR A 372 -8.09 -14.89 -3.05
N VAL A 373 -7.25 -13.93 -3.38
CA VAL A 373 -6.48 -13.83 -4.63
C VAL A 373 -5.01 -13.99 -4.27
N GLU A 374 -4.38 -15.09 -4.71
CA GLU A 374 -3.02 -15.40 -4.26
C GLU A 374 -2.14 -16.04 -5.32
N GLY A 375 -0.87 -15.72 -5.26
CA GLY A 375 0.19 -16.36 -6.04
C GLY A 375 0.29 -15.85 -7.47
N GLY A 376 1.24 -14.98 -7.74
CA GLY A 376 1.54 -14.49 -9.10
C GLY A 376 2.89 -13.80 -9.18
N LEU A 377 3.48 -13.82 -10.38
CA LEU A 377 4.70 -13.09 -10.69
C LEU A 377 4.41 -11.63 -11.08
N GLY A 378 3.19 -11.36 -11.56
CA GLY A 378 2.67 -10.01 -11.83
C GLY A 378 1.95 -9.40 -10.61
N ASN A 379 0.99 -8.51 -10.89
CA ASN A 379 0.14 -7.90 -9.88
C ASN A 379 -1.02 -8.85 -9.47
N GLY A 380 -1.62 -8.62 -8.30
CA GLY A 380 -2.78 -9.37 -7.87
C GLY A 380 -4.03 -9.02 -8.68
N ILE A 381 -4.45 -7.76 -8.58
CA ILE A 381 -5.66 -7.26 -9.23
C ILE A 381 -5.33 -5.96 -9.96
N GLU A 382 -5.71 -5.88 -11.24
CA GLU A 382 -5.71 -4.65 -12.03
C GLU A 382 -7.15 -4.24 -12.36
N ILE A 383 -7.45 -2.95 -12.18
CA ILE A 383 -8.77 -2.38 -12.44
C ILE A 383 -8.63 -1.31 -13.54
N GLU A 384 -9.33 -1.49 -14.65
CA GLU A 384 -9.49 -0.52 -15.73
C GLU A 384 -10.98 -0.30 -15.96
N GLY A 385 -11.57 0.66 -15.25
CA GLY A 385 -12.99 0.96 -15.32
C GLY A 385 -13.46 1.87 -14.19
N ASN A 386 -14.71 2.26 -14.21
CA ASN A 386 -15.33 3.12 -13.20
C ASN A 386 -16.34 2.34 -12.37
N ASN A 387 -16.66 2.86 -11.17
CA ASN A 387 -17.65 2.26 -10.27
C ASN A 387 -17.34 0.80 -9.93
N CYS A 388 -16.05 0.43 -9.83
CA CYS A 388 -15.60 -0.91 -9.49
C CYS A 388 -15.21 -1.02 -8.01
N ALA A 389 -15.37 -2.21 -7.43
CA ALA A 389 -15.03 -2.44 -6.04
C ALA A 389 -14.26 -3.74 -5.83
N VAL A 390 -13.28 -3.70 -4.92
CA VAL A 390 -12.62 -4.89 -4.33
C VAL A 390 -12.82 -4.80 -2.83
N ARG A 391 -13.54 -5.76 -2.25
CA ARG A 391 -13.88 -5.68 -0.83
C ARG A 391 -13.89 -7.03 -0.14
N ASN A 392 -13.60 -7.03 1.16
CA ASN A 392 -13.57 -8.24 1.99
C ASN A 392 -12.65 -9.33 1.45
N CYS A 393 -11.67 -8.97 0.62
CA CYS A 393 -10.75 -9.89 -0.05
C CYS A 393 -9.43 -10.01 0.71
N THR A 394 -8.75 -11.15 0.53
CA THR A 394 -7.33 -11.29 0.88
C THR A 394 -6.54 -11.32 -0.42
N VAL A 395 -5.63 -10.36 -0.61
CA VAL A 395 -4.76 -10.29 -1.79
C VAL A 395 -3.31 -10.46 -1.34
N ARG A 396 -2.68 -11.58 -1.73
CA ARG A 396 -1.37 -11.92 -1.18
C ARG A 396 -0.49 -12.77 -2.10
N CYS A 397 0.78 -12.84 -1.75
CA CYS A 397 1.76 -13.71 -2.44
C CYS A 397 2.01 -13.32 -3.89
N PHE A 398 2.24 -12.02 -4.13
CA PHE A 398 2.57 -11.50 -5.46
C PHE A 398 3.99 -10.93 -5.51
N ARG A 399 4.70 -11.17 -6.63
CA ARG A 399 5.97 -10.48 -6.91
C ARG A 399 5.74 -9.01 -7.22
N GLY A 400 4.62 -8.67 -7.83
CA GLY A 400 4.17 -7.33 -8.16
C GLY A 400 3.41 -6.64 -7.02
N ALA A 401 2.53 -5.71 -7.39
CA ALA A 401 1.62 -5.01 -6.48
C ALA A 401 0.39 -5.86 -6.13
N GLY A 402 -0.29 -5.50 -5.04
CA GLY A 402 -1.54 -6.15 -4.65
C GLY A 402 -2.71 -5.73 -5.53
N ILE A 403 -3.13 -4.47 -5.44
CA ILE A 403 -4.27 -3.92 -6.17
C ILE A 403 -3.86 -2.62 -6.86
N ASN A 404 -3.98 -2.58 -8.18
CA ASN A 404 -3.79 -1.39 -8.99
C ASN A 404 -5.08 -1.01 -9.70
N GLY A 405 -5.52 0.24 -9.59
CA GLY A 405 -6.74 0.70 -10.22
C GLY A 405 -6.60 2.04 -10.95
N LYS A 406 -7.20 2.12 -12.15
CA LYS A 406 -7.38 3.38 -12.89
C LYS A 406 -8.85 3.55 -13.25
N GLY A 407 -9.44 4.63 -12.78
CA GLY A 407 -10.83 4.97 -13.01
C GLY A 407 -11.39 5.86 -11.91
N ASN A 408 -12.68 6.13 -11.98
CA ASN A 408 -13.39 6.95 -11.00
C ASN A 408 -14.37 6.11 -10.19
N ASN A 409 -14.66 6.54 -8.96
CA ASN A 409 -15.51 5.84 -8.00
C ASN A 409 -15.06 4.40 -7.73
N LEU A 410 -13.74 4.19 -7.64
CA LEU A 410 -13.17 2.90 -7.25
C LEU A 410 -13.22 2.77 -5.73
N VAL A 411 -13.61 1.60 -5.25
CA VAL A 411 -13.70 1.30 -3.81
C VAL A 411 -12.85 0.08 -3.47
N VAL A 412 -11.82 0.29 -2.65
CA VAL A 412 -11.03 -0.78 -2.05
C VAL A 412 -11.29 -0.78 -0.56
N TYR A 413 -12.09 -1.75 -0.08
CA TYR A 413 -12.67 -1.72 1.26
C TYR A 413 -12.48 -3.03 2.01
N ASN A 414 -12.04 -2.95 3.27
CA ASN A 414 -11.96 -4.08 4.20
C ASN A 414 -11.18 -5.29 3.67
N ASN A 415 -10.07 -5.04 2.97
CA ASN A 415 -9.22 -6.11 2.46
C ASN A 415 -8.00 -6.33 3.36
N GLU A 416 -7.44 -7.53 3.31
CA GLU A 416 -6.09 -7.85 3.75
C GLU A 416 -5.17 -7.92 2.53
N VAL A 417 -4.14 -7.06 2.48
CA VAL A 417 -3.23 -6.94 1.34
C VAL A 417 -1.80 -7.10 1.85
N THR A 418 -1.17 -8.24 1.53
CA THR A 418 0.07 -8.64 2.21
C THR A 418 1.00 -9.53 1.36
N GLN A 419 2.24 -9.72 1.81
CA GLN A 419 3.26 -10.57 1.16
C GLN A 419 3.51 -10.19 -0.30
N LEU A 420 3.79 -8.91 -0.53
CA LEU A 420 3.94 -8.34 -1.86
C LEU A 420 5.38 -7.90 -2.14
N GLY A 421 5.83 -8.11 -3.36
CA GLY A 421 7.14 -7.62 -3.80
C GLY A 421 7.19 -6.12 -4.02
N LYS A 422 6.06 -5.48 -4.31
CA LYS A 422 5.90 -4.04 -4.58
C LYS A 422 4.81 -3.40 -3.72
N THR A 423 4.13 -2.40 -4.29
CA THR A 423 3.07 -1.59 -3.66
C THR A 423 1.87 -2.43 -3.22
N GLY A 424 1.25 -2.07 -2.09
CA GLY A 424 0.03 -2.70 -1.61
C GLY A 424 -1.18 -2.36 -2.48
N ILE A 425 -1.70 -1.16 -2.37
CA ILE A 425 -2.86 -0.64 -3.11
C ILE A 425 -2.45 0.65 -3.81
N CYS A 426 -2.77 0.81 -5.10
CA CYS A 426 -2.57 2.06 -5.81
C CYS A 426 -3.80 2.41 -6.64
N LEU A 427 -4.40 3.58 -6.43
CA LEU A 427 -5.54 4.05 -7.21
C LEU A 427 -5.21 5.37 -7.90
N GLY A 428 -5.58 5.47 -9.19
CA GLY A 428 -5.48 6.67 -9.99
C GLY A 428 -6.83 7.05 -10.57
N GLY A 429 -7.10 8.36 -10.67
CA GLY A 429 -8.33 8.88 -11.28
C GLY A 429 -8.56 10.35 -10.99
N GLY A 430 -9.66 10.87 -11.53
CA GLY A 430 -9.95 12.29 -11.51
C GLY A 430 -9.01 13.10 -12.43
N ASP A 431 -9.29 14.37 -12.55
CA ASP A 431 -8.48 15.28 -13.38
C ASP A 431 -8.37 16.65 -12.72
N ILE A 432 -7.16 17.02 -12.30
CA ILE A 432 -6.91 18.33 -11.70
C ILE A 432 -7.17 19.49 -12.69
N ALA A 433 -6.97 19.26 -13.99
CA ALA A 433 -7.12 20.30 -14.99
C ALA A 433 -8.60 20.73 -15.19
N THR A 434 -9.52 19.82 -14.91
CA THR A 434 -10.98 20.07 -14.93
C THR A 434 -11.58 20.11 -13.53
N MET A 435 -10.76 19.90 -12.49
CA MET A 435 -11.16 19.74 -11.08
C MET A 435 -12.18 18.61 -10.86
N GLN A 436 -12.20 17.62 -11.73
CA GLN A 436 -13.04 16.46 -11.58
C GLN A 436 -12.46 15.52 -10.55
N HIS A 437 -13.11 15.39 -9.39
CA HIS A 437 -12.72 14.41 -8.37
C HIS A 437 -12.87 12.98 -8.88
N SER A 438 -11.92 12.12 -8.50
CA SER A 438 -12.00 10.69 -8.82
C SER A 438 -13.13 10.00 -8.06
N GLY A 439 -13.43 10.44 -6.84
CA GLY A 439 -14.33 9.74 -5.94
C GLY A 439 -13.76 8.39 -5.44
N ASN A 440 -12.48 8.12 -5.66
CA ASN A 440 -11.83 6.87 -5.24
C ASN A 440 -11.67 6.81 -3.72
N ILE A 441 -11.95 5.63 -3.15
CA ILE A 441 -11.92 5.39 -1.71
C ILE A 441 -11.08 4.15 -1.40
N ILE A 442 -10.13 4.30 -0.49
CA ILE A 442 -9.35 3.21 0.11
C ILE A 442 -9.65 3.25 1.61
N ASP A 443 -10.51 2.35 2.09
CA ASP A 443 -11.05 2.40 3.44
C ASP A 443 -10.96 1.04 4.16
N ASN A 444 -10.61 1.07 5.43
CA ASN A 444 -10.66 -0.08 6.35
C ASN A 444 -9.77 -1.28 5.95
N ASN A 445 -8.72 -1.09 5.16
CA ASN A 445 -7.84 -2.17 4.74
C ASN A 445 -6.70 -2.40 5.75
N SER A 446 -6.24 -3.65 5.86
CA SER A 446 -4.97 -4.03 6.48
C SER A 446 -3.92 -4.21 5.37
N VAL A 447 -2.89 -3.37 5.37
CA VAL A 447 -1.85 -3.38 4.32
C VAL A 447 -0.49 -3.54 5.00
N HIS A 448 0.15 -4.70 4.80
CA HIS A 448 1.41 -4.99 5.48
C HIS A 448 2.30 -5.95 4.70
N ASP A 449 3.57 -6.07 5.08
CA ASP A 449 4.53 -6.94 4.39
C ASP A 449 4.51 -6.72 2.87
N TYR A 450 4.61 -5.46 2.46
CA TYR A 450 4.74 -5.03 1.07
C TYR A 450 6.15 -4.51 0.78
N ALA A 451 6.48 -4.24 -0.49
CA ALA A 451 7.79 -3.80 -0.94
C ALA A 451 8.94 -4.75 -0.51
N LEU A 452 8.64 -6.06 -0.46
CA LEU A 452 9.60 -7.06 0.03
C LEU A 452 10.71 -7.39 -0.97
N VAL A 453 10.58 -6.94 -2.21
CA VAL A 453 11.55 -7.14 -3.29
C VAL A 453 12.05 -5.80 -3.81
N ASP A 454 11.17 -4.99 -4.38
CA ASP A 454 11.51 -3.63 -4.80
C ASP A 454 11.21 -2.70 -3.62
N THR A 455 12.22 -2.49 -2.78
CA THR A 455 12.03 -1.90 -1.44
C THR A 455 11.86 -0.38 -1.46
N VAL A 456 12.28 0.31 -2.54
CA VAL A 456 12.33 1.78 -2.58
C VAL A 456 11.12 2.36 -3.31
N TYR A 457 10.47 3.36 -2.73
CA TYR A 457 9.29 4.07 -3.22
C TYR A 457 8.08 3.21 -3.59
N ASN A 458 8.04 1.96 -3.12
CA ASN A 458 6.85 1.12 -3.14
C ASN A 458 6.11 1.27 -1.81
N ALA A 459 4.94 1.88 -1.83
CA ALA A 459 4.17 2.20 -0.63
C ALA A 459 3.08 1.17 -0.32
N GLY A 460 2.63 1.15 0.93
CA GLY A 460 1.42 0.41 1.29
C GLY A 460 0.21 0.90 0.50
N ILE A 461 0.04 2.23 0.44
CA ILE A 461 -1.02 2.87 -0.34
C ILE A 461 -0.41 3.95 -1.23
N GLY A 462 -0.72 3.90 -2.53
CA GLY A 462 -0.42 4.91 -3.54
C GLY A 462 -1.70 5.59 -4.04
N ALA A 463 -1.59 6.87 -4.40
CA ALA A 463 -2.68 7.60 -5.04
C ALA A 463 -2.18 8.62 -6.06
N ASP A 464 -2.78 8.60 -7.25
CA ASP A 464 -2.50 9.51 -8.34
C ASP A 464 -3.76 10.27 -8.77
N GLY A 465 -3.59 11.46 -9.36
CA GLY A 465 -4.68 12.23 -9.97
C GLY A 465 -5.31 13.25 -9.02
N TYR A 466 -6.63 13.22 -8.84
CA TYR A 466 -7.37 14.26 -8.13
C TYR A 466 -8.52 13.72 -7.28
N GLY A 467 -8.49 14.00 -5.96
CA GLY A 467 -9.61 13.72 -5.06
C GLY A 467 -9.77 12.24 -4.65
N CYS A 468 -8.76 11.66 -4.04
CA CYS A 468 -8.83 10.32 -3.43
C CYS A 468 -8.99 10.41 -1.91
N THR A 469 -9.78 9.53 -1.31
CA THR A 469 -9.95 9.39 0.15
C THR A 469 -9.27 8.12 0.64
N VAL A 470 -8.41 8.25 1.67
CA VAL A 470 -7.70 7.15 2.33
C VAL A 470 -8.02 7.20 3.82
N THR A 471 -8.82 6.27 4.31
CA THR A 471 -9.36 6.37 5.67
C THR A 471 -9.44 5.03 6.39
N HIS A 472 -9.26 5.04 7.72
CA HIS A 472 -9.36 3.87 8.62
C HIS A 472 -8.49 2.66 8.23
N ASN A 473 -7.43 2.86 7.45
CA ASN A 473 -6.53 1.76 7.11
C ASN A 473 -5.50 1.54 8.24
N GLU A 474 -5.07 0.30 8.40
CA GLU A 474 -3.90 -0.08 9.17
C GLU A 474 -2.77 -0.45 8.21
N ILE A 475 -1.63 0.29 8.27
CA ILE A 475 -0.53 0.13 7.34
C ILE A 475 0.75 -0.07 8.14
N TYR A 476 1.39 -1.24 7.99
CA TYR A 476 2.51 -1.59 8.86
C TYR A 476 3.49 -2.59 8.29
N ASN A 477 4.59 -2.81 9.05
CA ASN A 477 5.63 -3.80 8.81
C ASN A 477 6.21 -3.76 7.39
N ALA A 478 6.83 -2.62 7.04
CA ALA A 478 7.33 -2.44 5.68
C ALA A 478 8.66 -1.68 5.61
N PRO A 479 9.47 -1.96 4.58
CA PRO A 479 10.78 -1.33 4.41
C PRO A 479 10.71 0.15 4.05
N HIS A 480 9.61 0.61 3.42
CA HIS A 480 9.51 1.98 2.91
C HIS A 480 8.18 2.66 3.31
N ASN A 481 7.73 3.64 2.52
CA ASN A 481 6.59 4.51 2.82
C ASN A 481 5.29 3.72 3.10
N ALA A 482 4.48 4.19 4.04
CA ALA A 482 3.11 3.71 4.18
C ALA A 482 2.21 4.30 3.09
N ILE A 483 2.26 5.62 2.91
CA ILE A 483 1.50 6.31 1.86
C ILE A 483 2.46 7.13 1.01
N ASN A 484 2.42 6.94 -0.31
CA ASN A 484 3.14 7.74 -1.29
C ASN A 484 2.14 8.24 -2.36
N TYR A 485 2.08 9.54 -2.61
CA TYR A 485 1.07 10.09 -3.48
C TYR A 485 1.57 11.23 -4.36
N THR A 486 1.00 11.31 -5.56
CA THR A 486 1.13 12.44 -6.48
C THR A 486 -0.19 13.20 -6.64
N ALA A 487 -1.28 12.63 -6.13
CA ALA A 487 -2.62 13.19 -6.24
C ALA A 487 -2.77 14.53 -5.49
N SER A 488 -3.62 15.40 -6.02
CA SER A 488 -4.10 16.60 -5.34
C SER A 488 -5.49 16.39 -4.73
N ALA A 489 -5.91 17.27 -3.83
CA ALA A 489 -7.20 17.22 -3.12
C ALA A 489 -7.45 15.88 -2.40
N MET A 490 -6.39 15.29 -1.86
CA MET A 490 -6.50 14.07 -1.06
C MET A 490 -7.03 14.34 0.33
N VAL A 491 -7.77 13.38 0.85
CA VAL A 491 -8.19 13.32 2.25
C VAL A 491 -7.67 12.03 2.87
N MET A 492 -6.81 12.14 3.88
CA MET A 492 -6.22 11.01 4.61
C MET A 492 -6.57 11.14 6.09
N GLU A 493 -7.47 10.29 6.57
CA GLU A 493 -8.02 10.42 7.92
C GLU A 493 -8.11 9.08 8.65
N TYR A 494 -7.96 9.11 9.96
CA TYR A 494 -8.18 7.96 10.84
C TYR A 494 -7.34 6.72 10.50
N ASN A 495 -6.22 6.87 9.78
CA ASN A 495 -5.34 5.74 9.51
C ASN A 495 -4.41 5.48 10.69
N TYR A 496 -4.14 4.20 10.98
CA TYR A 496 -3.12 3.76 11.90
C TYR A 496 -1.90 3.27 11.11
N ILE A 497 -0.79 3.97 11.24
CA ILE A 497 0.44 3.72 10.48
C ILE A 497 1.55 3.44 11.48
N HIS A 498 2.20 2.25 11.38
CA HIS A 498 3.26 1.90 12.31
C HIS A 498 4.27 0.92 11.73
N ASP A 499 5.48 0.89 12.33
CA ASP A 499 6.55 -0.02 11.93
C ASP A 499 6.85 0.02 10.42
N VAL A 500 6.97 1.22 9.87
CA VAL A 500 7.28 1.48 8.45
C VAL A 500 8.59 2.23 8.28
N CYS A 501 9.05 2.38 7.04
CA CYS A 501 10.35 2.94 6.70
C CYS A 501 11.52 2.18 7.35
N GLN A 502 11.38 0.88 7.55
CA GLN A 502 12.34 0.04 8.26
C GLN A 502 13.69 -0.11 7.52
N ASN A 503 13.70 0.16 6.20
CA ASN A 503 14.88 0.16 5.34
C ASN A 503 14.96 1.43 4.49
N ALA A 504 14.63 2.57 5.06
CA ALA A 504 14.60 3.83 4.32
C ALA A 504 15.38 4.91 5.04
N ASN A 505 16.00 5.81 4.30
CA ASN A 505 16.70 6.97 4.82
C ASN A 505 15.99 8.27 4.42
N ASP A 506 16.06 8.65 3.15
CA ASP A 506 15.38 9.84 2.61
C ASP A 506 13.92 9.53 2.27
N ALA A 507 13.13 9.30 3.30
CA ALA A 507 11.75 8.85 3.20
C ALA A 507 10.89 9.37 4.37
N GLY A 508 9.59 9.20 4.26
CA GLY A 508 8.63 9.42 5.33
C GLY A 508 7.54 8.35 5.32
N ALA A 509 6.91 8.11 6.47
CA ALA A 509 5.76 7.23 6.51
C ALA A 509 4.68 7.69 5.52
N ILE A 510 4.44 8.98 5.46
CA ILE A 510 3.69 9.66 4.40
C ILE A 510 4.68 10.49 3.60
N TYR A 511 4.72 10.29 2.28
CA TYR A 511 5.66 10.96 1.40
C TYR A 511 4.99 11.56 0.17
N ASP A 512 5.37 12.77 -0.13
CA ASP A 512 5.10 13.41 -1.42
C ASP A 512 6.36 14.15 -1.89
N GLY A 513 6.76 13.93 -3.14
CA GLY A 513 7.93 14.55 -3.75
C GLY A 513 7.70 15.98 -4.23
N GLY A 514 6.87 16.75 -3.52
CA GLY A 514 6.48 18.10 -3.94
C GLY A 514 5.33 18.13 -4.95
N TRP A 515 4.73 17.00 -5.22
CA TRP A 515 3.53 16.84 -6.05
C TRP A 515 2.27 17.09 -5.19
N GLY A 516 1.13 17.15 -5.79
CA GLY A 516 -0.12 17.29 -5.07
C GLY A 516 -0.28 18.64 -4.34
N SER A 517 -1.51 19.09 -4.22
CA SER A 517 -1.87 20.30 -3.47
C SER A 517 -3.23 20.10 -2.80
N THR A 518 -3.59 21.00 -1.87
CA THR A 518 -4.85 20.93 -1.13
C THR A 518 -5.12 19.58 -0.44
N THR A 519 -4.05 18.94 0.04
CA THR A 519 -4.13 17.66 0.74
C THR A 519 -4.42 17.87 2.22
N ILE A 520 -5.31 17.06 2.78
CA ILE A 520 -5.67 17.02 4.19
C ILE A 520 -5.18 15.71 4.80
N PHE A 521 -4.39 15.82 5.86
CA PHE A 521 -3.95 14.69 6.70
C PHE A 521 -4.35 14.98 8.13
N ARG A 522 -5.37 14.32 8.66
CA ARG A 522 -5.89 14.61 10.01
C ARG A 522 -6.40 13.36 10.72
N ASN A 523 -6.39 13.44 12.06
CA ASN A 523 -6.85 12.35 12.93
C ASN A 523 -6.16 11.00 12.65
N ASN A 524 -4.89 11.00 12.26
CA ASN A 524 -4.13 9.77 12.07
C ASN A 524 -3.18 9.53 13.25
N ILE A 525 -2.83 8.28 13.49
CA ILE A 525 -1.74 7.90 14.38
C ILE A 525 -0.59 7.35 13.52
N VAL A 526 0.60 7.94 13.67
CA VAL A 526 1.83 7.52 13.00
C VAL A 526 2.86 7.17 14.06
N LYS A 527 3.29 5.92 14.08
CA LYS A 527 4.11 5.40 15.18
C LYS A 527 5.26 4.55 14.68
N ASP A 528 6.37 4.55 15.44
CA ASP A 528 7.53 3.68 15.19
C ASP A 528 8.07 3.77 13.75
N VAL A 529 8.30 4.99 13.27
CA VAL A 529 8.91 5.26 11.97
C VAL A 529 10.42 5.37 12.15
N LYS A 530 11.12 4.30 11.80
CA LYS A 530 12.56 4.23 12.02
C LYS A 530 13.23 3.23 11.09
N ASN A 531 14.41 3.58 10.64
CA ASN A 531 15.28 2.68 9.94
C ASN A 531 15.89 1.68 10.95
N ILE A 532 15.48 0.44 10.88
CA ILE A 532 16.06 -0.66 11.67
C ILE A 532 17.18 -1.37 10.92
N TYR A 533 17.40 -0.96 9.68
CA TYR A 533 18.45 -1.46 8.83
C TYR A 533 19.83 -1.09 9.36
N LYS A 534 20.74 -2.01 9.30
CA LYS A 534 22.09 -1.81 9.81
C LYS A 534 23.09 -2.14 8.73
N ALA A 535 24.04 -1.26 8.52
CA ALA A 535 25.23 -1.56 7.75
C ALA A 535 26.45 -1.56 8.66
N GLU A 536 27.42 -2.36 8.31
CA GLU A 536 28.73 -2.27 8.93
C GLU A 536 29.51 -1.14 8.26
N VAL A 537 29.50 0.02 8.89
CA VAL A 537 30.28 1.18 8.45
C VAL A 537 31.50 1.34 9.33
N MET A 538 32.71 1.26 8.74
CA MET A 538 33.99 1.37 9.45
C MET A 538 34.14 0.37 10.65
N GLY A 539 33.64 -0.85 10.48
CA GLY A 539 33.70 -1.88 11.53
C GLY A 539 32.69 -1.69 12.66
N ARG A 540 31.68 -0.82 12.48
CA ARG A 540 30.58 -0.64 13.42
C ARG A 540 29.26 -0.87 12.72
N VAL A 541 28.39 -1.66 13.35
CA VAL A 541 27.00 -1.82 12.90
C VAL A 541 26.20 -0.60 13.34
N GLN A 542 25.65 0.14 12.41
CA GLN A 542 24.85 1.34 12.70
C GLN A 542 23.63 1.45 11.78
N SER A 543 22.61 2.14 12.25
CA SER A 543 21.44 2.50 11.41
C SER A 543 21.86 3.46 10.31
N LEU A 544 21.33 3.27 9.11
CA LEU A 544 21.70 4.05 7.92
C LEU A 544 20.83 5.30 7.72
N GLY A 545 19.89 5.61 8.60
CA GLY A 545 19.10 6.81 8.39
C GLY A 545 18.03 7.07 9.43
N SER A 546 17.37 8.19 9.29
CA SER A 546 16.31 8.68 10.17
C SER A 546 15.11 9.14 9.35
N PRO A 547 14.26 8.20 8.90
CA PRO A 547 13.06 8.54 8.13
C PRO A 547 12.09 9.41 8.92
N ASN A 548 11.29 10.17 8.21
CA ASN A 548 10.35 11.14 8.74
C ASN A 548 8.94 10.54 8.93
N GLY A 549 8.09 11.22 9.68
CA GLY A 549 6.68 10.89 9.77
C GLY A 549 5.92 11.33 8.52
N TYR A 550 5.43 12.56 8.48
CA TYR A 550 4.90 13.17 7.26
C TYR A 550 6.03 13.95 6.58
N TYR A 551 6.41 13.57 5.38
CA TYR A 551 7.46 14.21 4.62
C TYR A 551 6.92 14.79 3.31
N SER A 552 6.74 16.10 3.27
CA SER A 552 6.44 16.86 2.05
C SER A 552 7.74 17.44 1.51
N ASP A 553 8.30 16.75 0.52
CA ASP A 553 9.59 17.12 -0.07
C ASP A 553 9.44 18.19 -1.16
N ASP A 554 10.56 18.71 -1.64
CA ASP A 554 10.73 19.55 -2.83
C ASP A 554 9.65 20.62 -3.08
N GLY A 555 9.24 21.31 -2.00
CA GLY A 555 8.34 22.46 -2.10
C GLY A 555 6.87 22.15 -2.06
N GLY A 556 6.48 21.01 -1.54
CA GLY A 556 5.08 20.63 -1.34
C GLY A 556 4.28 21.72 -0.65
N SER A 557 3.14 22.11 -1.23
CA SER A 557 2.39 23.30 -0.85
C SER A 557 0.92 22.98 -0.60
N GLN A 558 0.26 23.86 0.18
CA GLN A 558 -1.17 23.77 0.50
C GLN A 558 -1.55 22.45 1.19
N LYS A 559 -0.70 22.01 2.11
CA LYS A 559 -0.97 20.83 2.95
C LYS A 559 -1.61 21.28 4.26
N THR A 560 -2.64 20.59 4.68
CA THR A 560 -3.24 20.69 6.02
C THR A 560 -2.92 19.43 6.79
N VAL A 561 -2.05 19.53 7.78
CA VAL A 561 -1.68 18.44 8.70
C VAL A 561 -2.21 18.82 10.08
N ASP A 562 -3.34 18.26 10.46
CA ASP A 562 -4.11 18.72 11.63
C ASP A 562 -4.54 17.57 12.53
N SER A 563 -4.45 17.78 13.84
CA SER A 563 -5.00 16.84 14.84
C SER A 563 -4.46 15.40 14.70
N ASN A 564 -3.17 15.22 14.38
CA ASN A 564 -2.55 13.90 14.32
C ASN A 564 -1.71 13.60 15.55
N LEU A 565 -1.46 12.34 15.80
CA LEU A 565 -0.56 11.85 16.84
C LEU A 565 0.64 11.14 16.19
N PHE A 566 1.84 11.67 16.43
CA PHE A 566 3.11 11.08 15.99
C PHE A 566 3.87 10.56 17.22
N ILE A 567 4.32 9.30 17.17
CA ILE A 567 5.01 8.64 18.28
C ILE A 567 6.28 7.96 17.79
N ASN A 568 7.43 8.23 18.42
CA ASN A 568 8.69 7.55 18.15
C ASN A 568 9.11 7.63 16.67
N ILE A 569 9.30 8.85 16.19
CA ILE A 569 9.75 9.14 14.83
C ILE A 569 11.25 9.45 14.86
N SER A 570 12.07 8.67 14.18
CA SER A 570 13.53 8.82 14.24
C SER A 570 14.03 10.13 13.61
N GLY A 571 13.40 10.58 12.54
CA GLY A 571 13.62 11.88 11.91
C GLY A 571 12.67 12.95 12.44
N ASN A 572 12.20 13.83 11.55
CA ASN A 572 11.15 14.79 11.89
C ASN A 572 9.78 14.10 11.82
N ALA A 573 8.95 14.32 12.83
CA ALA A 573 7.55 13.89 12.76
C ALA A 573 6.81 14.58 11.60
N LEU A 574 7.11 15.88 11.40
CA LEU A 574 6.67 16.66 10.25
C LEU A 574 7.91 17.26 9.59
N ALA A 575 8.18 16.88 8.35
CA ALA A 575 9.31 17.36 7.55
C ALA A 575 8.81 18.04 6.29
N PHE A 576 9.21 19.30 6.09
CA PHE A 576 8.81 20.10 4.93
C PHE A 576 10.04 20.63 4.21
N GLY A 577 10.25 20.20 2.98
CA GLY A 577 11.30 20.65 2.06
C GLY A 577 11.00 22.02 1.44
N GLY A 578 10.50 22.97 2.24
CA GLY A 578 10.02 24.27 1.79
C GLY A 578 8.53 24.26 1.45
N GLY A 579 8.16 24.88 0.32
CA GLY A 579 6.75 25.03 -0.06
C GLY A 579 6.10 26.27 0.54
N ARG A 580 4.77 26.35 0.45
CA ARG A 580 4.01 27.51 0.90
C ARG A 580 2.60 27.12 1.31
N ASP A 581 2.02 28.00 2.14
CA ASP A 581 0.62 27.93 2.55
C ASP A 581 0.26 26.59 3.21
N ASN A 582 1.25 26.00 3.90
CA ASN A 582 1.05 24.78 4.68
C ASN A 582 0.49 25.13 6.06
N THR A 583 -0.42 24.33 6.55
CA THR A 583 -1.04 24.47 7.87
C THR A 583 -0.75 23.22 8.70
N LEU A 584 0.02 23.38 9.78
CA LEU A 584 0.43 22.31 10.69
C LEU A 584 -0.12 22.65 12.07
N THR A 585 -1.26 22.08 12.43
CA THR A 585 -2.00 22.48 13.65
C THR A 585 -2.44 21.29 14.47
N ASN A 586 -2.58 21.50 15.79
CA ASN A 586 -3.13 20.52 16.72
C ASN A 586 -2.43 19.14 16.76
N ASN A 587 -1.24 19.02 16.17
CA ASN A 587 -0.51 17.75 16.17
C ASN A 587 0.18 17.53 17.52
N ILE A 588 0.09 16.32 18.04
CA ILE A 588 0.82 15.89 19.23
C ILE A 588 1.97 15.01 18.79
N ILE A 589 3.17 15.36 19.18
CA ILE A 589 4.41 14.70 18.79
C ILE A 589 5.11 14.19 20.06
N VAL A 590 5.20 12.87 20.16
CA VAL A 590 5.90 12.16 21.24
C VAL A 590 7.15 11.53 20.66
N ASP A 591 8.30 12.09 20.97
CA ASP A 591 9.62 11.73 20.44
C ASP A 591 9.74 11.90 18.92
N GLY A 592 9.79 13.16 18.51
CA GLY A 592 9.96 13.64 17.15
C GLY A 592 10.14 15.17 17.13
N SER A 593 10.36 15.75 15.95
CA SER A 593 10.49 17.21 15.77
C SER A 593 9.68 17.69 14.57
N ILE A 594 9.54 19.00 14.43
CA ILE A 594 8.96 19.62 13.23
C ILE A 594 10.09 20.33 12.49
N GLY A 595 10.38 19.86 11.28
CA GLY A 595 11.38 20.41 10.40
C GLY A 595 10.77 21.22 9.26
N TYR A 596 11.37 22.38 8.98
CA TYR A 596 11.02 23.18 7.82
C TYR A 596 12.28 23.78 7.22
N ASP A 597 12.59 23.49 5.96
CA ASP A 597 13.76 23.99 5.29
C ASP A 597 13.45 25.09 4.24
N ASP A 598 14.50 25.73 3.77
CA ASP A 598 14.42 26.80 2.77
C ASP A 598 14.91 26.35 1.39
N ARG A 599 15.08 25.05 1.20
CA ARG A 599 15.74 24.45 0.03
C ARG A 599 15.19 25.01 -1.28
N VAL A 600 13.90 25.10 -1.39
CA VAL A 600 13.21 25.61 -2.56
C VAL A 600 13.44 27.12 -2.74
N TYR A 601 13.24 27.89 -1.70
CA TYR A 601 13.45 29.35 -1.75
C TYR A 601 14.88 29.72 -2.13
N TYR A 602 15.85 29.03 -1.51
CA TYR A 602 17.27 29.29 -1.74
C TYR A 602 17.69 28.85 -3.14
N LYS A 603 17.29 27.71 -3.61
CA LYS A 603 17.60 27.18 -4.95
C LYS A 603 17.04 28.09 -6.06
N VAL A 604 15.81 28.53 -5.93
CA VAL A 604 15.17 29.44 -6.89
C VAL A 604 15.83 30.80 -6.87
N LYS A 605 16.17 31.34 -5.69
CA LYS A 605 16.79 32.64 -5.55
C LYS A 605 18.20 32.72 -6.21
N ASN A 606 18.97 31.66 -6.11
CA ASN A 606 20.38 31.68 -6.52
C ASN A 606 20.61 31.29 -7.99
N GLN A 607 19.57 31.06 -8.78
CA GLN A 607 19.65 30.69 -10.21
C GLN A 607 20.53 29.45 -10.53
N ALA A 608 21.46 29.09 -9.65
CA ALA A 608 22.38 27.97 -9.85
C ALA A 608 21.62 26.63 -10.04
N ASN A 609 20.40 26.58 -9.55
CA ASN A 609 19.50 25.42 -9.63
C ASN A 609 18.19 25.76 -10.38
N ALA A 610 18.18 26.76 -11.23
CA ALA A 610 16.99 27.14 -12.00
C ALA A 610 16.46 25.97 -12.86
N GLY A 611 17.38 25.18 -13.41
CA GLY A 611 17.00 23.95 -14.16
C GLY A 611 16.25 22.93 -13.30
N TRP A 612 16.71 22.73 -12.08
CA TRP A 612 16.02 21.84 -11.12
C TRP A 612 14.64 22.42 -10.76
N ALA A 613 14.55 23.68 -10.38
CA ALA A 613 13.27 24.31 -10.02
C ALA A 613 12.25 24.27 -11.18
N THR A 614 12.70 24.35 -12.43
CA THR A 614 11.81 24.28 -13.60
C THR A 614 11.36 22.87 -13.93
N THR A 615 11.99 21.84 -13.38
CA THR A 615 11.58 20.45 -13.54
C THR A 615 10.58 20.00 -12.47
N GLN A 616 10.51 20.72 -11.35
CA GLN A 616 9.56 20.39 -10.28
C GLN A 616 8.16 20.92 -10.60
N THR A 617 7.17 20.10 -10.31
CA THR A 617 5.77 20.37 -10.65
C THR A 617 5.17 21.54 -9.90
N GLN A 618 5.61 21.78 -8.67
CA GLN A 618 5.13 22.85 -7.80
C GLN A 618 5.69 24.24 -8.14
N PHE A 619 6.60 24.33 -9.12
CA PHE A 619 7.23 25.57 -9.50
C PHE A 619 6.74 26.12 -10.83
N PRO A 620 6.60 27.44 -10.95
CA PRO A 620 6.39 28.08 -12.25
C PRO A 620 7.49 27.66 -13.23
N GLY A 621 7.07 27.18 -14.39
CA GLY A 621 7.96 26.64 -15.42
C GLY A 621 8.10 25.12 -15.42
N GLY A 622 7.71 24.43 -14.36
CA GLY A 622 7.63 22.97 -14.33
C GLY A 622 6.54 22.40 -15.24
N PRO A 623 6.60 21.09 -15.55
CA PRO A 623 5.66 20.47 -16.48
C PRO A 623 4.20 20.64 -16.07
N LEU A 624 3.88 20.43 -14.80
CA LEU A 624 2.51 20.56 -14.29
C LEU A 624 2.00 22.01 -14.39
N TRP A 625 2.83 23.01 -14.06
CA TRP A 625 2.44 24.41 -14.18
C TRP A 625 2.18 24.82 -15.62
N LYS A 626 3.01 24.37 -16.57
CA LYS A 626 2.78 24.63 -17.99
C LYS A 626 1.47 24.00 -18.46
N ASP A 627 1.20 22.79 -18.02
CA ASP A 627 -0.03 22.09 -18.33
C ASP A 627 -1.24 22.78 -17.68
N LEU A 628 -1.20 23.08 -16.38
CA LEU A 628 -2.27 23.77 -15.66
C LEU A 628 -2.58 25.17 -16.23
N LEU A 629 -1.56 25.98 -16.52
CA LEU A 629 -1.76 27.30 -17.13
C LEU A 629 -2.38 27.24 -18.53
N SER A 630 -2.27 26.10 -19.20
CA SER A 630 -2.91 25.85 -20.50
C SER A 630 -4.34 25.36 -20.40
N LYS A 631 -4.83 24.99 -19.20
CA LYS A 631 -6.17 24.42 -19.00
C LYS A 631 -7.20 25.49 -18.68
N GLU A 632 -8.39 25.26 -19.19
CA GLU A 632 -9.52 26.17 -19.01
C GLU A 632 -9.90 26.38 -17.53
N ALA A 633 -9.82 25.31 -16.73
CA ALA A 633 -10.17 25.35 -15.30
C ALA A 633 -9.25 26.25 -14.48
N TYR A 634 -7.97 26.40 -14.84
CA TYR A 634 -7.00 27.19 -14.06
C TYR A 634 -7.40 28.67 -13.92
N GLY A 635 -8.02 29.27 -14.91
CA GLY A 635 -8.48 30.66 -14.90
C GLY A 635 -9.91 30.85 -14.41
N SER A 636 -10.60 29.80 -14.01
CA SER A 636 -12.00 29.86 -13.60
C SER A 636 -12.18 30.45 -12.20
N GLU A 637 -13.38 31.00 -11.93
CA GLU A 637 -13.75 31.46 -10.58
C GLU A 637 -13.76 30.28 -9.59
N GLU A 638 -14.13 29.10 -10.03
CA GLU A 638 -14.16 27.89 -9.25
C GLU A 638 -12.75 27.45 -8.82
N TRP A 639 -11.77 27.50 -9.74
CA TRP A 639 -10.37 27.32 -9.39
C TRP A 639 -9.92 28.33 -8.34
N ALA A 640 -10.25 29.61 -8.50
CA ALA A 640 -9.88 30.65 -7.57
C ALA A 640 -10.52 30.51 -6.18
N MET A 641 -11.71 29.94 -6.10
CA MET A 641 -12.33 29.61 -4.81
C MET A 641 -11.64 28.46 -4.08
N ILE A 642 -11.26 27.43 -4.79
CA ILE A 642 -10.61 26.24 -4.22
C ILE A 642 -9.12 26.47 -3.96
N TYR A 643 -8.46 27.15 -4.91
CA TYR A 643 -7.01 27.38 -4.92
C TYR A 643 -6.65 28.88 -4.95
N PRO A 644 -7.10 29.68 -3.98
CA PRO A 644 -6.93 31.14 -4.02
C PRO A 644 -5.48 31.59 -4.09
N LEU A 645 -4.57 30.77 -3.60
CA LEU A 645 -3.14 31.09 -3.53
C LEU A 645 -2.41 30.74 -4.83
N THR A 646 -2.89 29.78 -5.59
CA THR A 646 -2.34 29.47 -6.91
C THR A 646 -3.02 30.27 -8.02
N ALA A 647 -4.27 30.67 -7.85
CA ALA A 647 -5.00 31.48 -8.82
C ALA A 647 -4.36 32.85 -9.13
N VAL A 648 -3.50 33.36 -8.23
CA VAL A 648 -2.75 34.60 -8.42
C VAL A 648 -1.47 34.43 -9.24
N ILE A 649 -1.11 33.20 -9.61
CA ILE A 649 0.11 32.93 -10.39
C ILE A 649 -0.26 32.93 -11.87
N GLU A 650 0.09 34.03 -12.54
CA GLU A 650 -0.25 34.27 -13.94
C GLU A 650 0.84 33.85 -14.94
N SER A 651 1.99 33.39 -14.44
CA SER A 651 3.15 33.13 -15.29
C SER A 651 3.89 31.86 -14.86
N SER A 652 4.29 31.06 -15.84
CA SER A 652 5.23 29.95 -15.64
C SER A 652 6.70 30.41 -15.55
N ASN A 653 6.97 31.69 -15.52
CA ASN A 653 8.33 32.23 -15.48
C ASN A 653 8.86 32.25 -14.04
N VAL A 654 9.97 31.57 -13.81
CA VAL A 654 10.65 31.50 -12.50
C VAL A 654 11.05 32.89 -11.98
N VAL A 655 11.45 33.82 -12.86
CA VAL A 655 11.85 35.17 -12.47
C VAL A 655 10.64 35.98 -11.99
N ASP A 656 9.51 35.85 -12.65
CA ASP A 656 8.28 36.51 -12.23
C ASP A 656 7.82 35.97 -10.87
N TYR A 657 7.90 34.64 -10.66
CA TYR A 657 7.60 34.02 -9.38
C TYR A 657 8.48 34.57 -8.26
N GLN A 658 9.79 34.68 -8.48
CA GLN A 658 10.74 35.26 -7.52
C GLN A 658 10.42 36.72 -7.18
N SER A 659 10.10 37.54 -8.17
CA SER A 659 9.88 38.97 -8.00
C SER A 659 8.51 39.30 -7.39
N ARG A 660 7.48 38.54 -7.75
CA ARG A 660 6.09 38.83 -7.38
C ARG A 660 5.63 38.11 -6.10
N TYR A 661 6.12 36.92 -5.86
CA TYR A 661 5.55 36.02 -4.85
C TYR A 661 6.48 35.68 -3.70
N ILE A 662 7.77 35.53 -3.92
CA ILE A 662 8.72 35.27 -2.85
C ILE A 662 9.03 36.58 -2.10
N GLY A 663 8.58 36.69 -0.87
CA GLY A 663 8.77 37.84 0.00
C GLY A 663 7.59 38.80 0.12
N LYS A 664 6.49 38.54 -0.56
CA LYS A 664 5.23 39.26 -0.39
C LYS A 664 4.17 38.34 0.17
N SER A 665 4.06 38.23 1.49
CA SER A 665 2.94 37.66 2.25
C SER A 665 2.54 36.19 2.00
N PHE A 666 3.31 35.36 1.31
CA PHE A 666 3.09 33.93 1.30
C PHE A 666 3.87 33.33 2.46
N GLY A 667 3.17 32.99 3.57
CA GLY A 667 3.73 32.20 4.63
C GLY A 667 4.13 30.84 4.07
N GLY A 668 5.31 30.36 4.42
CA GLY A 668 5.69 28.98 4.09
C GLY A 668 4.81 28.01 4.84
N ALA A 669 4.63 28.19 6.14
CA ALA A 669 3.74 27.39 6.96
C ALA A 669 3.21 28.15 8.20
N ASN A 670 2.01 27.75 8.64
CA ASN A 670 1.44 28.09 9.93
C ASN A 670 1.61 26.90 10.89
N LEU A 671 2.43 27.08 11.92
CA LEU A 671 2.69 26.07 12.96
C LEU A 671 2.06 26.53 14.27
N ARG A 672 0.86 26.08 14.56
CA ARG A 672 0.10 26.52 15.72
C ARG A 672 -0.57 25.37 16.44
N GLN A 673 -0.77 25.52 17.76
CA GLN A 673 -1.45 24.53 18.57
C GLN A 673 -0.78 23.15 18.55
N ASN A 674 0.51 23.04 18.18
CA ASN A 674 1.22 21.77 18.21
C ASN A 674 1.86 21.53 19.57
N VAL A 675 1.98 20.28 19.95
CA VAL A 675 2.53 19.81 21.20
C VAL A 675 3.73 18.91 20.93
N LEU A 676 4.88 19.20 21.57
CA LEU A 676 6.10 18.42 21.41
C LEU A 676 6.62 17.91 22.75
N TYR A 677 6.91 16.61 22.81
CA TYR A 677 7.55 15.93 23.91
C TYR A 677 8.65 14.99 23.36
N PRO A 678 9.82 14.88 23.97
CA PRO A 678 10.33 15.75 25.03
C PRO A 678 10.72 17.15 24.49
N SER A 679 10.78 18.14 25.37
CA SER A 679 11.13 19.53 25.00
C SER A 679 12.53 19.69 24.43
N THR A 680 13.39 18.68 24.49
CA THR A 680 14.70 18.61 23.83
C THR A 680 14.57 18.39 22.32
N ARG A 681 13.46 17.85 21.86
CA ARG A 681 13.06 17.77 20.46
C ARG A 681 12.09 18.91 20.16
N SER A 682 12.43 19.81 19.27
CA SER A 682 11.69 21.05 19.02
C SER A 682 11.56 21.35 17.54
N PHE A 683 11.38 22.61 17.20
CA PHE A 683 11.29 23.07 15.83
C PHE A 683 12.70 23.15 15.22
N ASP A 684 12.94 22.35 14.19
CA ASP A 684 14.15 22.39 13.35
C ASP A 684 13.89 23.25 12.12
N ILE A 685 13.88 24.55 12.32
CA ILE A 685 13.62 25.51 11.24
C ILE A 685 14.93 26.09 10.74
N GLN A 686 15.24 25.86 9.48
CA GLN A 686 16.45 26.40 8.88
C GLN A 686 16.48 27.95 8.96
N PRO A 687 17.66 28.56 9.11
CA PRO A 687 17.76 30.00 9.37
C PRO A 687 17.02 30.89 8.36
N ASN A 688 17.10 30.56 7.09
CA ASN A 688 16.45 31.36 6.04
C ASN A 688 14.92 31.10 5.97
N ALA A 689 14.47 29.95 6.42
CA ALA A 689 13.06 29.59 6.47
C ALA A 689 12.31 30.27 7.63
N LYS A 690 13.00 30.71 8.69
CA LYS A 690 12.37 31.31 9.88
C LYS A 690 11.42 32.48 9.56
N ARG A 691 11.68 33.24 8.51
CA ARG A 691 10.82 34.36 8.08
C ARG A 691 9.58 33.90 7.29
N LEU A 692 9.56 32.64 6.85
CA LEU A 692 8.48 32.05 6.07
C LEU A 692 7.49 31.29 6.94
N VAL A 693 7.82 31.05 8.21
CA VAL A 693 7.07 30.21 9.12
C VAL A 693 6.48 31.03 10.24
N ASP A 694 5.19 30.94 10.46
CA ASP A 694 4.49 31.53 11.60
C ASP A 694 4.37 30.51 12.73
N ILE A 695 5.22 30.62 13.75
CA ILE A 695 5.27 29.70 14.89
C ILE A 695 4.69 30.41 16.11
N ARG A 696 3.46 30.08 16.47
CA ARG A 696 2.76 30.67 17.61
C ARG A 696 1.87 29.64 18.32
N ASP A 697 1.62 29.89 19.58
CA ASP A 697 0.65 29.10 20.37
C ASP A 697 0.92 27.59 20.34
N ASN A 698 2.20 27.19 20.40
CA ASN A 698 2.63 25.80 20.52
C ASN A 698 3.11 25.53 21.96
N TYR A 699 3.09 24.27 22.37
CA TYR A 699 3.50 23.85 23.70
C TYR A 699 4.60 22.78 23.63
N THR A 700 5.63 22.96 24.43
CA THR A 700 6.69 21.94 24.60
C THR A 700 6.80 21.55 26.07
N THR A 701 6.92 20.26 26.34
CA THR A 701 7.05 19.75 27.72
C THR A 701 8.13 18.68 27.81
N SER A 702 8.72 18.56 29.01
CA SER A 702 9.64 17.46 29.36
C SER A 702 8.96 16.32 30.13
N ARG A 703 7.64 16.41 30.37
CA ARG A 703 6.88 15.41 31.14
C ARG A 703 5.75 14.85 30.29
N LEU A 704 5.79 13.55 30.03
CA LEU A 704 4.73 12.86 29.28
C LEU A 704 3.36 12.97 29.99
N SER A 705 3.37 13.01 31.32
CA SER A 705 2.16 13.17 32.13
C SER A 705 1.38 14.46 31.84
N ASP A 706 2.03 15.50 31.33
CA ASP A 706 1.35 16.78 31.00
C ASP A 706 0.39 16.61 29.82
N LEU A 707 0.63 15.61 28.94
CA LEU A 707 -0.22 15.30 27.79
C LEU A 707 -1.53 14.63 28.23
N GLY A 708 -1.53 13.91 29.35
CA GLY A 708 -2.72 13.33 29.98
C GLY A 708 -3.37 12.18 29.21
N PHE A 709 -2.58 11.35 28.53
CA PHE A 709 -3.08 10.12 27.91
C PHE A 709 -3.77 9.20 28.93
N VAL A 710 -4.76 8.46 28.52
CA VAL A 710 -5.49 7.49 29.35
C VAL A 710 -4.56 6.36 29.79
N ASP A 711 -3.88 5.71 28.84
CA ASP A 711 -2.88 4.66 29.11
C ASP A 711 -1.91 4.54 27.91
N PHE A 712 -0.92 5.42 27.89
CA PHE A 712 0.03 5.52 26.77
C PHE A 712 0.83 4.23 26.55
N ASP A 713 1.26 3.59 27.64
CA ASP A 713 2.13 2.41 27.59
C ASP A 713 1.40 1.17 27.01
N ASN A 714 0.08 1.12 27.17
CA ASN A 714 -0.77 0.05 26.63
C ASN A 714 -1.53 0.46 25.34
N GLY A 715 -1.16 1.60 24.73
CA GLY A 715 -1.69 2.03 23.42
C GLY A 715 -3.05 2.75 23.49
N ASP A 716 -3.54 3.11 24.67
CA ASP A 716 -4.72 3.98 24.79
C ASP A 716 -4.31 5.45 24.73
N TYR A 717 -4.26 5.96 23.52
CA TYR A 717 -3.80 7.32 23.22
C TYR A 717 -4.90 8.38 23.36
N ARG A 718 -6.06 8.04 23.86
CA ARG A 718 -7.10 9.02 24.19
C ARG A 718 -6.58 9.97 25.27
N ILE A 719 -6.92 11.25 25.16
CA ILE A 719 -6.53 12.25 26.16
C ILE A 719 -7.69 12.48 27.13
N LYS A 720 -7.40 12.45 28.44
CA LYS A 720 -8.37 12.71 29.49
C LYS A 720 -8.91 14.13 29.38
N SER A 721 -10.21 14.32 29.60
CA SER A 721 -10.86 15.62 29.45
C SER A 721 -10.34 16.70 30.39
N ASP A 722 -9.73 16.30 31.52
CA ASP A 722 -9.10 17.15 32.53
C ASP A 722 -7.57 17.21 32.39
N ALA A 723 -7.03 16.79 31.29
CA ALA A 723 -5.59 16.75 31.05
C ALA A 723 -4.95 18.14 31.17
N PRO A 724 -3.75 18.24 31.79
CA PRO A 724 -3.03 19.50 31.94
C PRO A 724 -2.78 20.25 30.64
N ILE A 725 -2.67 19.54 29.53
CA ILE A 725 -2.40 20.10 28.21
C ILE A 725 -3.46 21.13 27.77
N TYR A 726 -4.74 20.96 28.14
CA TYR A 726 -5.79 21.89 27.75
C TYR A 726 -5.72 23.24 28.53
N MET A 727 -5.07 23.24 29.70
CA MET A 727 -4.76 24.48 30.41
C MET A 727 -3.54 25.18 29.80
N ALA A 728 -2.54 24.40 29.40
CA ALA A 728 -1.33 24.93 28.79
C ALA A 728 -1.57 25.45 27.37
N LEU A 729 -2.48 24.82 26.63
CA LEU A 729 -2.80 25.15 25.24
C LEU A 729 -4.33 25.16 25.02
N PRO A 730 -5.00 26.24 25.47
CA PRO A 730 -6.45 26.38 25.27
C PRO A 730 -6.81 26.37 23.77
N GLY A 731 -7.80 25.54 23.40
CA GLY A 731 -8.26 25.40 22.02
C GLY A 731 -7.55 24.29 21.22
N LEU A 732 -6.65 23.51 21.85
CA LEU A 732 -6.11 22.28 21.26
C LEU A 732 -7.24 21.32 20.91
N VAL A 733 -7.23 20.82 19.68
CA VAL A 733 -8.09 19.74 19.19
C VAL A 733 -7.21 18.53 18.89
N PRO A 734 -7.00 17.62 19.85
CA PRO A 734 -6.13 16.47 19.63
C PRO A 734 -6.72 15.46 18.67
N CYS A 735 -5.91 14.52 18.24
CA CYS A 735 -6.34 13.36 17.46
C CYS A 735 -7.50 12.62 18.14
N ASP A 736 -8.53 12.30 17.38
CA ASP A 736 -9.63 11.43 17.82
C ASP A 736 -9.19 9.96 17.83
N ALA A 737 -8.27 9.64 18.74
CA ALA A 737 -7.60 8.35 18.81
C ALA A 737 -8.55 7.15 19.03
N ALA A 738 -9.79 7.39 19.45
CA ALA A 738 -10.78 6.33 19.64
C ALA A 738 -11.32 5.77 18.32
N ASN A 739 -11.22 6.54 17.25
CA ASN A 739 -11.75 6.20 15.93
C ASN A 739 -10.65 5.91 14.89
N VAL A 740 -9.38 5.90 15.30
CA VAL A 740 -8.24 5.62 14.41
C VAL A 740 -8.08 4.12 14.19
N GLY A 741 -7.72 3.74 12.97
CA GLY A 741 -7.50 2.36 12.55
C GLY A 741 -8.75 1.70 11.99
N ARG A 742 -8.68 0.40 11.79
CA ARG A 742 -9.76 -0.41 11.21
C ARG A 742 -10.98 -0.45 12.13
N ARG A 743 -12.14 -0.51 11.54
CA ARG A 743 -13.45 -0.58 12.21
C ARG A 743 -13.96 -2.01 12.37
#